data_dd25cb706530bd76d094c8cb82f827f0
#
_entry.id   dd25cb706530bd76d094c8cb82f827f0
#
_cell.length_a   1.000
_cell.length_b   1.000
_cell.length_c   1.000
_cell.angle_alpha   90.00
_cell.angle_beta   90.00
_cell.angle_gamma   90.00
#
_symmetry.space_group_name_H-M   'P 1'
#
loop_
_entity.id
_entity.type
_entity.pdbx_description
1 polymer ?
#
loop_
_entity_poly.entity_id
_entity_poly.type
_entity_poly.pdbx_seq_one_letter_code
_entity_poly.pdbx_strand_id
1 'polypeptide(L)'
;MKGLHSSGLRATPVLRNRPQQAYSTINEYRRQNPSNTVHRTSKHNPLNNTEAPSRGNPYPLTSQLENTSLIRHPTREHSLNLKPIDHSYISRILLSKDWFLLLNHEFKAKRLVLDPQFVVSILQNQENPLNAIRFYIWVSNIDPSLAEKQSIRGVLGRNLYREGPDRPVLLSVDLLQQIKESGLKVTQELLCILLGSWGRLGLAKYCVEVFGQISFLGLNPTTRLYNAVIDALIKSNSLDLAYLKFQQMSSHNCVPDRFTYNILIHGVCRLGVVDEALRLMKQMEGLGYFPNVFTYTILIDGFFNAMRADEAFGVLQTMKERNVVPNAATMRSLVHGVFRCCAPDKAFEYLLEFVEKKPSVSQLVCDNILYCLSNNSMASEAVMFLSKMGKKGYVPDNSTFNVTMACVLNKLDLKEACDIFDNCTQRGVKPGFSTYLALIEALYKAGKTEIGNKYMDRIIKDGLVSNNYSYNMVIDCLCKGKLMDRAAEIFRDLQSKGISPNIVTFNTLISGYCRNGGMDKAQEFLEMLLECRFRPDIFTFNSVIDGLCQAHKYEDAFGCFNEMVEWDVTPNAITYNILIHSFCAIGNVARSTQLLRKMQLHGIQPDTFSFNALIQSYFRMNKVHKAEKLFDSMLRLGIQPDNYTYGAFIKSLCKSGRHDEAREMFLSMKVNGCTPDSYTCSLINAHI
;
A
#
# COMPACT_ATOMS: atom_id res chain seq x y z
N MET A 1 76.27 -6.04 21.39
CA MET A 1 76.61 -5.62 20.01
C MET A 1 75.36 -5.25 19.27
N LYS A 2 75.21 -3.95 18.99
CA LYS A 2 74.70 -3.32 17.78
C LYS A 2 73.41 -3.95 17.21
N GLY A 3 72.21 -3.42 17.24
CA GLY A 3 71.83 -2.05 16.83
C GLY A 3 71.16 -2.16 15.44
N LEU A 4 69.84 -2.09 15.35
CA LEU A 4 69.17 -1.74 14.11
C LEU A 4 67.89 -0.93 14.44
N HIS A 5 67.86 0.23 13.87
CA HIS A 5 66.86 1.28 14.02
C HIS A 5 65.45 0.85 13.64
N SER A 6 64.49 1.09 14.50
CA SER A 6 63.06 1.20 14.15
C SER A 6 62.83 2.62 13.65
N SER A 7 62.62 2.78 12.37
CA SER A 7 62.11 4.01 11.78
C SER A 7 60.62 4.16 12.13
N GLY A 8 60.34 4.97 13.16
CA GLY A 8 58.99 5.41 13.48
C GLY A 8 58.42 6.28 12.36
N LEU A 9 57.46 5.74 11.65
CA LEU A 9 56.53 6.55 10.85
C LEU A 9 55.68 7.37 11.79
N ARG A 10 56.05 8.65 11.93
CA ARG A 10 55.20 9.64 12.56
C ARG A 10 53.88 9.72 11.79
N ALA A 11 52.78 9.26 12.36
CA ALA A 11 51.44 9.55 11.90
C ALA A 11 51.30 11.08 11.83
N THR A 12 51.01 11.56 10.63
CA THR A 12 50.77 12.97 10.34
C THR A 12 49.53 13.46 11.08
N PRO A 13 49.56 14.66 11.67
CA PRO A 13 48.44 15.23 12.48
C PRO A 13 47.18 15.57 11.66
N VAL A 14 47.18 15.30 10.35
CA VAL A 14 46.12 15.75 9.40
C VAL A 14 44.80 14.99 9.55
N LEU A 15 44.78 13.81 10.17
CA LEU A 15 43.56 12.98 10.28
C LEU A 15 42.69 13.28 11.51
N ARG A 16 43.16 14.10 12.49
CA ARG A 16 42.39 14.43 13.69
C ARG A 16 41.39 15.58 13.54
N ASN A 17 41.58 16.45 12.53
CA ASN A 17 40.79 17.68 12.40
C ASN A 17 39.63 17.62 11.40
N ARG A 18 39.56 16.61 10.53
CA ARG A 18 38.52 16.58 9.49
C ARG A 18 37.08 16.38 10.00
N PRO A 19 36.76 15.54 11.02
CA PRO A 19 35.40 15.46 11.56
C PRO A 19 34.99 16.76 12.28
N GLN A 20 35.90 17.43 12.97
CA GLN A 20 35.64 18.74 13.57
C GLN A 20 35.34 19.82 12.52
N GLN A 21 35.89 19.71 11.30
CA GLN A 21 35.59 20.65 10.23
C GLN A 21 34.17 20.50 9.70
N ALA A 22 33.63 19.28 9.62
CA ALA A 22 32.22 19.06 9.19
C ALA A 22 31.25 19.74 10.17
N TYR A 23 31.55 19.64 11.48
CA TYR A 23 30.76 20.29 12.51
C TYR A 23 30.94 21.79 12.53
N SER A 24 32.16 22.31 12.28
CA SER A 24 32.41 23.74 12.15
C SER A 24 31.65 24.35 10.97
N THR A 25 31.57 23.62 9.85
CA THR A 25 30.83 24.06 8.65
C THR A 25 29.33 24.20 8.92
N ILE A 26 28.76 23.28 9.68
CA ILE A 26 27.37 23.37 10.10
C ILE A 26 27.13 24.57 10.99
N ASN A 27 28.00 24.79 11.99
CA ASN A 27 27.91 25.91 12.90
C ASN A 27 28.22 27.28 12.24
N GLU A 28 29.17 27.31 11.31
CA GLU A 28 29.49 28.52 10.53
C GLU A 28 28.31 28.92 9.63
N TYR A 29 27.64 27.94 8.98
CA TYR A 29 26.45 28.20 8.18
C TYR A 29 25.33 28.82 9.04
N ARG A 30 25.12 28.32 10.26
CA ARG A 30 24.14 28.89 11.21
C ARG A 30 24.49 30.32 11.64
N ARG A 31 25.76 30.64 11.84
CA ARG A 31 26.22 31.99 12.19
C ARG A 31 26.09 32.98 11.06
N GLN A 32 26.28 32.54 9.82
CA GLN A 32 26.18 33.39 8.63
C GLN A 32 24.72 33.66 8.17
N ASN A 33 23.77 32.80 8.57
CA ASN A 33 22.37 32.93 8.18
C ASN A 33 21.40 32.90 9.39
N PRO A 34 21.42 33.88 10.28
CA PRO A 34 20.58 33.89 11.49
C PRO A 34 19.08 34.18 11.22
N SER A 35 18.72 34.62 10.01
CA SER A 35 17.37 35.12 9.70
C SER A 35 16.34 34.04 9.28
N ASN A 36 16.70 32.75 9.24
CA ASN A 36 15.82 31.67 8.81
C ASN A 36 15.13 30.91 9.96
N THR A 37 15.10 31.46 11.16
CA THR A 37 14.29 30.92 12.27
C THR A 37 12.88 31.46 12.17
N VAL A 38 12.04 30.77 11.46
CA VAL A 38 10.59 31.02 11.49
C VAL A 38 10.05 30.41 12.76
N HIS A 39 9.65 31.25 13.72
CA HIS A 39 8.86 30.83 14.86
C HIS A 39 7.55 30.23 14.39
N ARG A 40 7.46 28.89 14.41
CA ARG A 40 6.15 28.20 14.41
C ARG A 40 5.76 27.97 15.86
N THR A 41 4.81 28.77 16.31
CA THR A 41 4.08 28.51 17.55
C THR A 41 3.38 27.14 17.46
N SER A 42 3.75 26.30 18.39
CA SER A 42 3.12 25.02 18.66
C SER A 42 1.67 25.22 19.09
N LYS A 43 0.74 24.66 18.34
CA LYS A 43 -0.55 24.25 18.90
C LYS A 43 -0.61 22.73 18.94
N HIS A 44 -0.61 22.24 20.17
CA HIS A 44 -0.89 20.85 20.50
C HIS A 44 -2.21 20.40 19.91
N ASN A 45 -2.20 19.21 19.33
CA ASN A 45 -3.25 18.25 19.60
C ASN A 45 -2.70 16.83 19.45
N PRO A 46 -2.94 15.99 20.44
CA PRO A 46 -2.47 14.64 20.53
C PRO A 46 -3.51 13.64 20.03
N LEU A 47 -3.07 12.39 19.89
CA LEU A 47 -3.85 11.14 19.77
C LEU A 47 -4.03 10.65 18.32
N ASN A 48 -3.76 9.50 18.03
CA ASN A 48 -3.47 8.20 18.58
C ASN A 48 -3.09 7.29 17.44
N ASN A 49 -2.00 6.59 17.65
CA ASN A 49 -1.70 5.33 16.96
C ASN A 49 -2.76 4.30 17.34
N THR A 50 -3.02 3.43 16.42
CA THR A 50 -2.94 1.97 16.55
C THR A 50 -3.50 1.38 15.28
N GLU A 51 -2.68 0.64 14.72
CA GLU A 51 -2.61 -0.77 14.33
C GLU A 51 -2.90 -1.08 12.87
N ALA A 52 -1.87 -1.60 12.22
CA ALA A 52 -1.94 -2.45 11.04
C ALA A 52 -2.28 -3.89 11.46
N PRO A 53 -2.42 -4.85 10.57
CA PRO A 53 -3.01 -4.86 9.23
C PRO A 53 -4.01 -6.00 9.06
N SER A 54 -5.01 -5.82 8.30
CA SER A 54 -5.77 -6.96 7.79
C SER A 54 -5.94 -6.86 6.27
N ARG A 55 -5.55 -7.92 5.64
CA ARG A 55 -5.63 -8.26 4.23
C ARG A 55 -6.95 -7.85 3.59
N GLY A 56 -6.88 -6.99 2.60
CA GLY A 56 -8.00 -6.66 1.74
C GLY A 56 -7.51 -6.36 0.32
N ASN A 57 -7.94 -7.15 -0.63
CA ASN A 57 -7.63 -7.07 -2.05
C ASN A 57 -7.87 -5.67 -2.62
N PRO A 58 -6.92 -5.13 -3.38
CA PRO A 58 -7.21 -4.01 -4.26
C PRO A 58 -7.49 -4.52 -5.68
N TYR A 59 -8.71 -4.35 -6.16
CA TYR A 59 -8.98 -4.38 -7.59
C TYR A 59 -8.92 -2.96 -8.13
N PRO A 60 -8.05 -2.62 -9.06
CA PRO A 60 -8.19 -1.42 -9.86
C PRO A 60 -8.97 -1.73 -11.13
N LEU A 61 -10.12 -1.12 -11.26
CA LEU A 61 -10.81 -0.96 -12.55
C LEU A 61 -10.06 0.12 -13.36
N THR A 62 -9.26 -0.29 -14.32
CA THR A 62 -8.78 0.59 -15.38
C THR A 62 -9.66 0.41 -16.61
N SER A 63 -10.49 1.39 -16.87
CA SER A 63 -11.10 1.60 -18.18
C SER A 63 -10.10 2.31 -19.09
N GLN A 64 -9.67 1.65 -20.14
CA GLN A 64 -8.95 2.26 -21.25
C GLN A 64 -9.90 3.21 -22.01
N LEU A 65 -9.46 4.43 -22.22
CA LEU A 65 -10.01 5.35 -23.23
C LEU A 65 -8.98 5.47 -24.34
N GLU A 66 -9.42 5.04 -25.53
CA GLU A 66 -8.69 5.17 -26.77
C GLU A 66 -8.54 6.64 -27.17
N ASN A 67 -7.32 7.01 -27.56
CA ASN A 67 -7.00 8.27 -28.20
C ASN A 67 -7.32 8.18 -29.70
N THR A 68 -8.25 8.97 -30.16
CA THR A 68 -8.33 9.36 -31.58
C THR A 68 -8.06 10.85 -31.71
N SER A 69 -6.96 11.15 -32.33
CA SER A 69 -6.53 12.48 -32.75
C SER A 69 -7.39 13.00 -33.88
N LEU A 70 -7.99 14.16 -33.72
CA LEU A 70 -8.48 14.98 -34.83
C LEU A 70 -8.17 16.46 -34.57
N ILE A 71 -7.31 16.96 -35.44
CA ILE A 71 -6.90 18.34 -35.59
C ILE A 71 -8.13 19.20 -35.91
N ARG A 72 -8.37 20.28 -35.16
CA ARG A 72 -9.20 21.42 -35.60
C ARG A 72 -8.60 22.74 -35.17
N HIS A 73 -8.60 23.68 -36.13
CA HIS A 73 -8.10 25.06 -36.09
C HIS A 73 -8.78 25.92 -35.04
N PRO A 74 -8.14 27.04 -34.61
CA PRO A 74 -8.65 27.88 -33.54
C PRO A 74 -9.63 28.91 -34.08
N THR A 75 -10.87 28.89 -33.62
CA THR A 75 -11.76 30.02 -33.64
C THR A 75 -11.59 30.85 -32.39
N ARG A 76 -11.25 32.14 -32.62
CA ARG A 76 -11.20 33.16 -31.56
C ARG A 76 -12.60 33.33 -30.98
N GLU A 77 -12.80 32.95 -29.73
CA GLU A 77 -13.90 33.46 -28.92
C GLU A 77 -13.35 34.16 -27.68
N HIS A 78 -13.90 35.31 -27.41
CA HIS A 78 -13.55 36.20 -26.31
C HIS A 78 -13.70 35.45 -24.95
N SER A 79 -12.61 35.14 -24.30
CA SER A 79 -12.61 34.66 -22.92
C SER A 79 -12.91 35.82 -21.98
N LEU A 80 -14.16 35.93 -21.56
CA LEU A 80 -14.50 36.62 -20.31
C LEU A 80 -13.78 35.89 -19.15
N ASN A 81 -12.90 36.60 -18.48
CA ASN A 81 -12.23 36.16 -17.26
C ASN A 81 -13.23 35.88 -16.14
N LEU A 82 -13.87 34.71 -16.16
CA LEU A 82 -14.64 34.20 -15.04
C LEU A 82 -13.66 33.63 -14.03
N LYS A 83 -13.61 34.25 -12.83
CA LYS A 83 -12.83 33.71 -11.69
C LYS A 83 -13.24 32.26 -11.46
N PRO A 84 -12.28 31.34 -11.26
CA PRO A 84 -12.60 29.96 -10.95
C PRO A 84 -13.45 29.93 -9.68
N ILE A 85 -14.49 29.08 -9.69
CA ILE A 85 -15.38 28.95 -8.55
C ILE A 85 -14.57 28.32 -7.41
N ASP A 86 -14.55 29.01 -6.27
CA ASP A 86 -13.94 28.50 -5.06
C ASP A 86 -14.78 27.36 -4.50
N HIS A 87 -14.27 26.11 -4.58
CA HIS A 87 -14.91 24.91 -4.04
C HIS A 87 -15.22 25.05 -2.54
N SER A 88 -14.36 25.76 -1.80
CA SER A 88 -14.54 26.01 -0.36
C SER A 88 -15.76 26.92 -0.08
N TYR A 89 -16.06 27.82 -1.01
CA TYR A 89 -17.23 28.69 -0.94
C TYR A 89 -18.53 27.90 -1.13
N ILE A 90 -18.58 26.97 -2.10
CA ILE A 90 -19.75 26.09 -2.30
C ILE A 90 -19.96 25.20 -1.08
N SER A 91 -18.89 24.63 -0.50
CA SER A 91 -18.98 23.82 0.72
C SER A 91 -19.57 24.62 1.89
N ARG A 92 -19.23 25.91 2.02
CA ARG A 92 -19.83 26.80 3.05
C ARG A 92 -21.31 27.05 2.81
N ILE A 93 -21.72 27.27 1.56
CA ILE A 93 -23.13 27.42 1.21
C ILE A 93 -23.92 26.17 1.60
N LEU A 94 -23.41 24.97 1.27
CA LEU A 94 -24.05 23.70 1.56
C LEU A 94 -24.22 23.40 3.07
N LEU A 95 -23.45 24.05 3.92
CA LEU A 95 -23.56 23.95 5.37
C LEU A 95 -24.68 24.87 5.96
N SER A 96 -25.12 25.88 5.22
CA SER A 96 -26.16 26.80 5.68
C SER A 96 -27.56 26.16 5.69
N LYS A 97 -28.50 26.73 6.46
CA LYS A 97 -29.92 26.31 6.43
C LYS A 97 -30.56 26.56 5.07
N ASP A 98 -30.26 27.70 4.48
CA ASP A 98 -30.82 28.17 3.20
C ASP A 98 -29.96 27.80 1.99
N TRP A 99 -29.22 26.69 2.09
CA TRP A 99 -28.25 26.24 1.08
C TRP A 99 -28.84 26.20 -0.35
N PHE A 100 -30.10 25.84 -0.49
CA PHE A 100 -30.77 25.73 -1.78
C PHE A 100 -30.99 27.10 -2.43
N LEU A 101 -31.51 28.08 -1.67
CA LEU A 101 -31.73 29.44 -2.17
C LEU A 101 -30.39 30.10 -2.56
N LEU A 102 -29.38 29.93 -1.72
CA LEU A 102 -28.04 30.47 -1.95
C LEU A 102 -27.39 29.86 -3.19
N LEU A 103 -27.49 28.55 -3.39
CA LEU A 103 -27.00 27.91 -4.62
C LEU A 103 -27.71 28.43 -5.87
N ASN A 104 -29.06 28.49 -5.82
CA ASN A 104 -29.83 29.03 -6.96
C ASN A 104 -29.45 30.48 -7.30
N HIS A 105 -29.26 31.32 -6.28
CA HIS A 105 -28.85 32.72 -6.47
C HIS A 105 -27.45 32.77 -7.10
N GLU A 106 -26.48 32.04 -6.57
CA GLU A 106 -25.11 32.05 -7.10
C GLU A 106 -25.01 31.55 -8.55
N PHE A 107 -25.71 30.46 -8.86
CA PHE A 107 -25.70 29.91 -10.21
C PHE A 107 -26.42 30.82 -11.23
N LYS A 108 -27.52 31.45 -10.83
CA LYS A 108 -28.20 32.44 -11.68
C LYS A 108 -27.38 33.73 -11.85
N ALA A 109 -26.81 34.25 -10.77
CA ALA A 109 -26.01 35.47 -10.79
C ALA A 109 -24.74 35.34 -11.65
N LYS A 110 -24.09 34.17 -11.61
CA LYS A 110 -22.86 33.91 -12.37
C LYS A 110 -23.08 33.25 -13.74
N ARG A 111 -24.32 33.01 -14.14
CA ARG A 111 -24.70 32.34 -15.41
C ARG A 111 -23.92 31.03 -15.65
N LEU A 112 -23.74 30.24 -14.61
CA LEU A 112 -22.94 29.03 -14.67
C LEU A 112 -23.70 27.92 -15.40
N VAL A 113 -23.00 27.22 -16.28
CA VAL A 113 -23.52 26.03 -16.95
C VAL A 113 -23.12 24.80 -16.12
N LEU A 114 -24.07 23.93 -15.79
CA LEU A 114 -23.81 22.67 -15.14
C LEU A 114 -23.15 21.70 -16.16
N ASP A 115 -21.83 21.55 -16.04
CA ASP A 115 -21.07 20.57 -16.82
C ASP A 115 -20.78 19.32 -15.94
N PRO A 116 -20.75 18.10 -16.52
CA PRO A 116 -20.42 16.87 -15.78
C PRO A 116 -19.09 16.92 -15.04
N GLN A 117 -18.06 17.54 -15.63
CA GLN A 117 -16.75 17.64 -15.01
C GLN A 117 -16.78 18.57 -13.79
N PHE A 118 -17.50 19.66 -13.90
CA PHE A 118 -17.73 20.60 -12.80
C PHE A 118 -18.46 19.95 -11.62
N VAL A 119 -19.56 19.21 -11.89
CA VAL A 119 -20.31 18.49 -10.85
C VAL A 119 -19.45 17.43 -10.16
N VAL A 120 -18.68 16.66 -10.94
CA VAL A 120 -17.73 15.66 -10.41
C VAL A 120 -16.68 16.32 -9.53
N SER A 121 -16.10 17.45 -9.98
CA SER A 121 -15.07 18.18 -9.21
C SER A 121 -15.61 18.68 -7.87
N ILE A 122 -16.82 19.26 -7.85
CA ILE A 122 -17.44 19.70 -6.60
C ILE A 122 -17.68 18.50 -5.67
N LEU A 123 -18.28 17.43 -6.17
CA LEU A 123 -18.55 16.25 -5.35
C LEU A 123 -17.26 15.64 -4.77
N GLN A 124 -16.17 15.56 -5.55
CA GLN A 124 -14.89 15.03 -5.11
C GLN A 124 -14.26 15.82 -3.95
N ASN A 125 -14.46 17.13 -3.95
CA ASN A 125 -13.88 18.03 -2.95
C ASN A 125 -14.76 18.23 -1.70
N GLN A 126 -15.92 17.53 -1.60
CA GLN A 126 -16.72 17.56 -0.37
C GLN A 126 -16.13 16.62 0.67
N GLU A 127 -15.72 17.18 1.81
CA GLU A 127 -15.28 16.41 2.96
C GLU A 127 -16.46 15.78 3.72
N ASN A 128 -17.58 16.51 3.79
CA ASN A 128 -18.79 16.06 4.47
C ASN A 128 -19.76 15.40 3.45
N PRO A 129 -20.09 14.10 3.62
CA PRO A 129 -21.00 13.39 2.72
C PRO A 129 -22.42 13.99 2.65
N LEU A 130 -22.91 14.64 3.71
CA LEU A 130 -24.21 15.33 3.70
C LEU A 130 -24.23 16.50 2.69
N ASN A 131 -23.11 17.22 2.56
CA ASN A 131 -22.98 18.26 1.56
C ASN A 131 -23.00 17.69 0.14
N ALA A 132 -22.39 16.54 -0.07
CA ALA A 132 -22.44 15.84 -1.36
C ALA A 132 -23.88 15.41 -1.70
N ILE A 133 -24.66 14.92 -0.71
CA ILE A 133 -26.08 14.59 -0.90
C ILE A 133 -26.89 15.86 -1.25
N ARG A 134 -26.74 16.94 -0.49
CA ARG A 134 -27.44 18.22 -0.75
C ARG A 134 -27.17 18.73 -2.14
N PHE A 135 -25.88 18.74 -2.54
CA PHE A 135 -25.49 19.19 -3.87
C PHE A 135 -26.04 18.28 -4.97
N TYR A 136 -26.00 16.96 -4.77
CA TYR A 136 -26.58 16.01 -5.73
C TYR A 136 -28.09 16.16 -5.87
N ILE A 137 -28.83 16.36 -4.77
CA ILE A 137 -30.27 16.61 -4.81
C ILE A 137 -30.57 17.87 -5.60
N TRP A 138 -29.80 18.93 -5.38
CA TRP A 138 -29.94 20.18 -6.13
C TRP A 138 -29.69 19.98 -7.63
N VAL A 139 -28.59 19.31 -8.01
CA VAL A 139 -28.28 18.99 -9.40
C VAL A 139 -29.37 18.12 -10.04
N SER A 140 -29.85 17.09 -9.36
CA SER A 140 -30.87 16.16 -9.88
C SER A 140 -32.24 16.80 -10.08
N ASN A 141 -32.53 17.88 -9.40
CA ASN A 141 -33.77 18.64 -9.59
C ASN A 141 -33.64 19.71 -10.68
N ILE A 142 -32.43 20.19 -11.00
CA ILE A 142 -32.20 21.14 -12.08
C ILE A 142 -32.01 20.40 -13.42
N ASP A 143 -31.16 19.38 -13.46
CA ASP A 143 -30.89 18.57 -14.63
C ASP A 143 -30.86 17.07 -14.27
N PRO A 144 -31.99 16.37 -14.35
CA PRO A 144 -32.09 14.94 -14.08
C PRO A 144 -31.15 14.10 -14.96
N SER A 145 -30.98 14.50 -16.23
CA SER A 145 -30.14 13.73 -17.19
C SER A 145 -28.66 13.75 -16.79
N LEU A 146 -28.22 14.85 -16.23
CA LEU A 146 -26.87 15.00 -15.73
C LEU A 146 -26.62 14.12 -14.48
N ALA A 147 -27.58 14.08 -13.56
CA ALA A 147 -27.49 13.28 -12.34
C ALA A 147 -27.47 11.77 -12.62
N GLU A 148 -28.03 11.31 -13.74
CA GLU A 148 -28.00 9.89 -14.17
C GLU A 148 -26.63 9.43 -14.68
N LYS A 149 -25.71 10.33 -15.01
CA LYS A 149 -24.38 9.95 -15.53
C LYS A 149 -23.60 9.10 -14.55
N GLN A 150 -23.05 7.99 -15.05
CA GLN A 150 -22.30 7.00 -14.23
C GLN A 150 -21.12 7.61 -13.47
N SER A 151 -20.44 8.62 -14.06
CA SER A 151 -19.34 9.34 -13.41
C SER A 151 -19.78 10.04 -12.12
N ILE A 152 -20.90 10.75 -12.16
CA ILE A 152 -21.44 11.50 -11.03
C ILE A 152 -21.96 10.56 -9.95
N ARG A 153 -22.73 9.53 -10.34
CA ARG A 153 -23.25 8.52 -9.41
C ARG A 153 -22.13 7.76 -8.72
N GLY A 154 -21.07 7.41 -9.46
CA GLY A 154 -19.91 6.72 -8.93
C GLY A 154 -19.12 7.55 -7.92
N VAL A 155 -19.00 8.87 -8.13
CA VAL A 155 -18.33 9.77 -7.17
C VAL A 155 -19.15 9.93 -5.90
N LEU A 156 -20.46 10.16 -6.03
CA LEU A 156 -21.34 10.24 -4.87
C LEU A 156 -21.30 8.95 -4.03
N GLY A 157 -21.38 7.78 -4.69
CA GLY A 157 -21.31 6.50 -4.01
C GLY A 157 -19.99 6.28 -3.26
N ARG A 158 -18.85 6.76 -3.79
CA ARG A 158 -17.57 6.72 -3.08
C ARG A 158 -17.53 7.66 -1.87
N ASN A 159 -18.08 8.86 -1.99
CA ASN A 159 -18.12 9.81 -0.88
C ASN A 159 -18.96 9.29 0.28
N LEU A 160 -20.11 8.66 -0.02
CA LEU A 160 -20.99 8.06 1.00
C LEU A 160 -20.34 6.89 1.73
N TYR A 161 -19.38 6.22 1.10
CA TYR A 161 -18.67 5.08 1.68
C TYR A 161 -17.39 5.48 2.44
N ARG A 162 -16.94 6.74 2.33
CA ARG A 162 -15.65 7.21 2.86
C ARG A 162 -15.57 7.19 4.39
N GLU A 163 -16.70 7.40 5.08
CA GLU A 163 -16.73 7.45 6.55
C GLU A 163 -16.72 6.07 7.22
N GLY A 164 -16.87 4.99 6.43
CA GLY A 164 -16.84 3.61 6.93
C GLY A 164 -18.10 3.20 7.73
N PRO A 165 -18.09 2.00 8.33
CA PRO A 165 -19.24 1.42 9.01
C PRO A 165 -19.63 2.12 10.31
N ASP A 166 -18.70 2.83 10.96
CA ASP A 166 -18.93 3.44 12.27
C ASP A 166 -19.76 4.73 12.23
N ARG A 167 -19.81 5.38 11.07
CA ARG A 167 -20.56 6.63 10.85
C ARG A 167 -21.27 6.63 9.50
N PRO A 168 -22.29 5.79 9.30
CA PRO A 168 -23.04 5.76 8.05
C PRO A 168 -23.85 7.05 7.88
N VAL A 169 -23.91 7.57 6.65
CA VAL A 169 -24.77 8.69 6.32
C VAL A 169 -26.20 8.19 6.17
N LEU A 170 -27.06 8.53 7.14
CA LEU A 170 -28.47 8.19 7.14
C LEU A 170 -29.32 9.38 6.67
N LEU A 171 -30.51 9.09 6.15
CA LEU A 171 -31.51 10.11 5.87
C LEU A 171 -32.14 10.55 7.20
N SER A 172 -31.63 11.64 7.77
CA SER A 172 -32.21 12.20 9.01
C SER A 172 -33.52 12.91 8.72
N VAL A 173 -34.38 12.97 9.73
CA VAL A 173 -35.68 13.70 9.67
C VAL A 173 -35.43 15.16 9.30
N ASP A 174 -34.38 15.77 9.87
CA ASP A 174 -34.02 17.16 9.59
C ASP A 174 -33.64 17.39 8.13
N LEU A 175 -32.89 16.44 7.51
CA LEU A 175 -32.53 16.53 6.10
C LEU A 175 -33.78 16.39 5.22
N LEU A 176 -34.67 15.45 5.53
CA LEU A 176 -35.90 15.25 4.79
C LEU A 176 -36.84 16.47 4.90
N GLN A 177 -36.90 17.09 6.07
CA GLN A 177 -37.68 18.32 6.29
C GLN A 177 -37.11 19.48 5.48
N GLN A 178 -35.78 19.68 5.49
CA GLN A 178 -35.11 20.70 4.65
C GLN A 178 -35.36 20.50 3.14
N ILE A 179 -35.33 19.24 2.67
CA ILE A 179 -35.64 18.91 1.28
C ILE A 179 -37.09 19.29 0.96
N LYS A 180 -38.03 18.93 1.84
CA LYS A 180 -39.48 19.23 1.68
C LYS A 180 -39.72 20.73 1.67
N GLU A 181 -39.14 21.48 2.60
CA GLU A 181 -39.27 22.93 2.73
C GLU A 181 -38.69 23.67 1.52
N SER A 182 -37.60 23.13 0.92
CA SER A 182 -36.99 23.67 -0.30
C SER A 182 -37.77 23.37 -1.57
N GLY A 183 -38.82 22.58 -1.53
CA GLY A 183 -39.60 22.14 -2.70
C GLY A 183 -38.91 21.10 -3.57
N LEU A 184 -37.75 20.60 -3.14
CA LEU A 184 -36.99 19.56 -3.83
C LEU A 184 -37.58 18.18 -3.56
N LYS A 185 -37.28 17.22 -4.43
CA LYS A 185 -37.74 15.81 -4.29
C LYS A 185 -36.53 14.89 -4.21
N VAL A 186 -36.66 13.86 -3.38
CA VAL A 186 -35.73 12.72 -3.39
C VAL A 186 -35.97 11.93 -4.68
N THR A 187 -34.95 11.78 -5.48
CA THR A 187 -35.06 11.02 -6.73
C THR A 187 -34.85 9.53 -6.50
N GLN A 188 -35.43 8.72 -7.38
CA GLN A 188 -35.24 7.25 -7.36
C GLN A 188 -33.75 6.88 -7.44
N GLU A 189 -32.99 7.62 -8.24
CA GLU A 189 -31.55 7.43 -8.43
C GLU A 189 -30.77 7.61 -7.13
N LEU A 190 -31.06 8.70 -6.41
CA LEU A 190 -30.42 8.96 -5.11
C LEU A 190 -30.69 7.81 -4.12
N LEU A 191 -31.96 7.38 -4.04
CA LEU A 191 -32.32 6.27 -3.14
C LEU A 191 -31.60 4.97 -3.53
N CYS A 192 -31.46 4.65 -4.83
CA CYS A 192 -30.69 3.48 -5.28
C CYS A 192 -29.20 3.58 -4.87
N ILE A 193 -28.59 4.77 -4.93
CA ILE A 193 -27.19 4.98 -4.53
C ILE A 193 -27.05 4.81 -3.01
N LEU A 194 -27.97 5.37 -2.23
CA LEU A 194 -28.00 5.26 -0.78
C LEU A 194 -28.20 3.81 -0.33
N LEU A 195 -29.17 3.10 -0.89
CA LEU A 195 -29.40 1.67 -0.63
C LEU A 195 -28.13 0.86 -0.92
N GLY A 196 -27.47 1.10 -2.06
CA GLY A 196 -26.22 0.45 -2.43
C GLY A 196 -25.06 0.77 -1.45
N SER A 197 -25.02 1.96 -0.86
CA SER A 197 -24.07 2.32 0.19
C SER A 197 -24.36 1.61 1.51
N TRP A 198 -25.59 1.69 1.99
CA TRP A 198 -26.02 1.04 3.23
C TRP A 198 -25.88 -0.48 3.17
N GLY A 199 -26.15 -1.09 2.01
CA GLY A 199 -25.92 -2.52 1.80
C GLY A 199 -24.45 -2.92 1.99
N ARG A 200 -23.51 -2.13 1.47
CA ARG A 200 -22.06 -2.36 1.67
C ARG A 200 -21.62 -2.16 3.13
N LEU A 201 -22.31 -1.29 3.88
CA LEU A 201 -22.07 -1.04 5.30
C LEU A 201 -22.77 -2.06 6.21
N GLY A 202 -23.50 -3.04 5.65
CA GLY A 202 -24.19 -4.08 6.42
C GLY A 202 -25.51 -3.64 7.07
N LEU A 203 -26.10 -2.50 6.67
CA LEU A 203 -27.29 -1.91 7.27
C LEU A 203 -28.61 -2.49 6.70
N ALA A 204 -28.73 -3.84 6.69
CA ALA A 204 -29.86 -4.55 6.10
C ALA A 204 -31.23 -4.09 6.65
N LYS A 205 -31.35 -4.00 7.99
CA LYS A 205 -32.62 -3.59 8.66
C LYS A 205 -33.03 -2.18 8.25
N TYR A 206 -32.07 -1.26 8.21
CA TYR A 206 -32.32 0.12 7.79
C TYR A 206 -32.75 0.21 6.32
N CYS A 207 -32.14 -0.58 5.43
CA CYS A 207 -32.59 -0.67 4.02
C CYS A 207 -34.03 -1.11 3.90
N VAL A 208 -34.46 -2.11 4.69
CA VAL A 208 -35.84 -2.61 4.70
C VAL A 208 -36.82 -1.56 5.24
N GLU A 209 -36.46 -0.86 6.31
CA GLU A 209 -37.27 0.18 6.93
C GLU A 209 -37.49 1.38 5.98
N VAL A 210 -36.42 1.93 5.44
CA VAL A 210 -36.50 3.04 4.46
C VAL A 210 -37.31 2.63 3.22
N PHE A 211 -37.09 1.41 2.73
CA PHE A 211 -37.86 0.90 1.60
C PHE A 211 -39.34 0.72 1.93
N GLY A 212 -39.70 0.35 3.17
CA GLY A 212 -41.07 0.26 3.63
C GLY A 212 -41.79 1.63 3.70
N GLN A 213 -41.02 2.70 3.80
CA GLN A 213 -41.52 4.07 3.93
C GLN A 213 -41.33 4.95 2.69
N ILE A 214 -41.05 4.35 1.50
CA ILE A 214 -40.72 5.11 0.27
C ILE A 214 -41.84 6.08 -0.16
N SER A 215 -43.10 5.79 0.16
CA SER A 215 -44.23 6.67 -0.15
C SER A 215 -44.13 8.02 0.60
N PHE A 216 -43.53 8.07 1.80
CA PHE A 216 -43.27 9.34 2.51
C PHE A 216 -42.19 10.18 1.78
N LEU A 217 -41.31 9.52 0.99
CA LEU A 217 -40.32 10.19 0.14
C LEU A 217 -40.92 10.67 -1.19
N GLY A 218 -42.22 10.41 -1.43
CA GLY A 218 -42.90 10.73 -2.69
C GLY A 218 -42.53 9.79 -3.84
N LEU A 219 -42.04 8.58 -3.53
CA LEU A 219 -41.65 7.56 -4.52
C LEU A 219 -42.66 6.40 -4.49
N ASN A 220 -42.87 5.83 -5.68
CA ASN A 220 -43.62 4.58 -5.82
C ASN A 220 -42.67 3.39 -5.98
N PRO A 221 -43.05 2.19 -5.51
CA PRO A 221 -42.30 0.98 -5.74
C PRO A 221 -42.15 0.72 -7.25
N THR A 222 -40.90 0.50 -7.68
CA THR A 222 -40.56 0.15 -9.06
C THR A 222 -39.64 -1.06 -9.06
N THR A 223 -39.57 -1.83 -10.15
CA THR A 223 -38.64 -2.94 -10.30
C THR A 223 -37.19 -2.51 -10.04
N ARG A 224 -36.82 -1.28 -10.45
CA ARG A 224 -35.47 -0.74 -10.22
C ARG A 224 -35.18 -0.51 -8.72
N LEU A 225 -36.12 0.02 -7.95
CA LEU A 225 -35.97 0.18 -6.49
C LEU A 225 -35.94 -1.16 -5.77
N TYR A 226 -36.76 -2.12 -6.21
CA TYR A 226 -36.70 -3.50 -5.71
C TYR A 226 -35.34 -4.13 -5.97
N ASN A 227 -34.81 -4.01 -7.17
CA ASN A 227 -33.48 -4.50 -7.50
C ASN A 227 -32.40 -3.86 -6.62
N ALA A 228 -32.51 -2.55 -6.32
CA ALA A 228 -31.55 -1.85 -5.46
C ALA A 228 -31.62 -2.35 -4.01
N VAL A 229 -32.83 -2.56 -3.45
CA VAL A 229 -32.94 -3.06 -2.06
C VAL A 229 -32.54 -4.54 -1.96
N ILE A 230 -32.89 -5.38 -2.93
CA ILE A 230 -32.48 -6.78 -2.97
C ILE A 230 -30.96 -6.88 -3.05
N ASP A 231 -30.30 -6.10 -3.93
CA ASP A 231 -28.84 -6.02 -4.03
C ASP A 231 -28.19 -5.54 -2.71
N ALA A 232 -28.79 -4.54 -2.05
CA ALA A 232 -28.31 -4.05 -0.76
C ALA A 232 -28.40 -5.13 0.33
N LEU A 233 -29.50 -5.89 0.36
CA LEU A 233 -29.71 -6.97 1.33
C LEU A 233 -28.73 -8.13 1.10
N ILE A 234 -28.46 -8.49 -0.14
CA ILE A 234 -27.45 -9.50 -0.51
C ILE A 234 -26.06 -9.03 -0.09
N LYS A 235 -25.71 -7.77 -0.34
CA LYS A 235 -24.42 -7.19 0.10
C LYS A 235 -24.25 -7.17 1.62
N SER A 236 -25.36 -7.01 2.34
CA SER A 236 -25.42 -7.09 3.81
C SER A 236 -25.48 -8.54 4.33
N ASN A 237 -25.33 -9.53 3.50
CA ASN A 237 -25.41 -10.96 3.83
C ASN A 237 -26.75 -11.40 4.44
N SER A 238 -27.87 -10.75 4.02
CA SER A 238 -29.23 -10.98 4.52
C SER A 238 -30.12 -11.57 3.41
N LEU A 239 -29.81 -12.81 2.99
CA LEU A 239 -30.45 -13.46 1.86
C LEU A 239 -31.97 -13.69 2.10
N ASP A 240 -32.38 -14.06 3.32
CA ASP A 240 -33.77 -14.29 3.67
C ASP A 240 -34.64 -13.03 3.44
N LEU A 241 -34.12 -11.87 3.86
CA LEU A 241 -34.79 -10.58 3.64
C LEU A 241 -34.82 -10.23 2.13
N ALA A 242 -33.81 -10.60 1.38
CA ALA A 242 -33.78 -10.39 -0.07
C ALA A 242 -34.87 -11.23 -0.75
N TYR A 243 -35.04 -12.50 -0.37
CA TYR A 243 -36.11 -13.36 -0.87
C TYR A 243 -37.51 -12.84 -0.48
N LEU A 244 -37.69 -12.36 0.76
CA LEU A 244 -38.95 -11.76 1.20
C LEU A 244 -39.29 -10.54 0.32
N LYS A 245 -38.32 -9.67 0.03
CA LYS A 245 -38.52 -8.53 -0.87
C LYS A 245 -38.81 -8.95 -2.32
N PHE A 246 -38.17 -9.99 -2.80
CA PHE A 246 -38.45 -10.55 -4.10
C PHE A 246 -39.89 -11.06 -4.21
N GLN A 247 -40.42 -11.79 -3.21
CA GLN A 247 -41.83 -12.25 -3.19
C GLN A 247 -42.80 -11.07 -3.11
N GLN A 248 -42.46 -9.98 -2.42
CA GLN A 248 -43.30 -8.79 -2.34
C GLN A 248 -43.40 -7.99 -3.64
N MET A 249 -42.52 -8.23 -4.64
CA MET A 249 -42.62 -7.53 -5.94
C MET A 249 -43.96 -7.68 -6.61
N SER A 250 -44.51 -8.91 -6.61
CA SER A 250 -45.80 -9.21 -7.23
C SER A 250 -46.96 -8.46 -6.59
N SER A 251 -46.95 -8.26 -5.25
CA SER A 251 -47.99 -7.55 -4.53
C SER A 251 -48.05 -6.04 -4.86
N HIS A 252 -46.94 -5.50 -5.34
CA HIS A 252 -46.82 -4.09 -5.79
C HIS A 252 -46.85 -3.94 -7.31
N ASN A 253 -47.34 -4.94 -8.04
CA ASN A 253 -47.38 -4.98 -9.51
C ASN A 253 -46.00 -4.73 -10.19
N CYS A 254 -44.89 -5.06 -9.48
CA CYS A 254 -43.56 -4.99 -10.03
C CYS A 254 -43.16 -6.36 -10.58
N VAL A 255 -42.90 -6.44 -11.87
CA VAL A 255 -42.46 -7.70 -12.50
C VAL A 255 -40.96 -7.85 -12.34
N PRO A 256 -40.48 -9.01 -11.79
CA PRO A 256 -39.04 -9.30 -11.76
C PRO A 256 -38.47 -9.36 -13.19
N ASP A 257 -37.33 -8.74 -13.39
CA ASP A 257 -36.61 -8.72 -14.67
C ASP A 257 -35.31 -9.56 -14.61
N ARG A 258 -34.59 -9.60 -15.72
CA ARG A 258 -33.31 -10.32 -15.78
C ARG A 258 -32.32 -9.86 -14.70
N PHE A 259 -32.30 -8.57 -14.34
CA PHE A 259 -31.42 -8.06 -13.30
C PHE A 259 -31.83 -8.57 -11.93
N THR A 260 -33.11 -8.66 -11.64
CA THR A 260 -33.63 -9.24 -10.39
C THR A 260 -33.10 -10.65 -10.17
N TYR A 261 -33.25 -11.51 -11.19
CA TYR A 261 -32.77 -12.90 -11.15
C TYR A 261 -31.24 -12.96 -11.01
N ASN A 262 -30.48 -12.18 -11.77
CA ASN A 262 -29.03 -12.17 -11.69
C ASN A 262 -28.53 -11.72 -10.29
N ILE A 263 -29.19 -10.77 -9.65
CA ILE A 263 -28.85 -10.33 -8.30
C ILE A 263 -29.08 -11.48 -7.30
N LEU A 264 -30.22 -12.18 -7.38
CA LEU A 264 -30.51 -13.33 -6.52
C LEU A 264 -29.54 -14.50 -6.78
N ILE A 265 -29.32 -14.88 -8.04
CA ILE A 265 -28.35 -15.92 -8.42
C ILE A 265 -26.97 -15.59 -7.85
N HIS A 266 -26.52 -14.35 -7.96
CA HIS A 266 -25.26 -13.90 -7.37
C HIS A 266 -25.26 -14.05 -5.84
N GLY A 267 -26.36 -13.70 -5.17
CA GLY A 267 -26.48 -13.82 -3.72
C GLY A 267 -26.33 -15.28 -3.25
N VAL A 268 -27.05 -16.21 -3.85
CA VAL A 268 -27.00 -17.63 -3.48
C VAL A 268 -25.67 -18.28 -3.86
N CYS A 269 -25.06 -17.89 -4.99
CA CYS A 269 -23.73 -18.33 -5.39
C CYS A 269 -22.63 -17.90 -4.40
N ARG A 270 -22.75 -16.70 -3.83
CA ARG A 270 -21.82 -16.24 -2.78
C ARG A 270 -21.86 -17.11 -1.53
N LEU A 271 -23.01 -17.68 -1.20
CA LEU A 271 -23.19 -18.57 -0.05
C LEU A 271 -22.91 -20.05 -0.39
N GLY A 272 -22.54 -20.35 -1.62
CA GLY A 272 -22.26 -21.71 -2.07
C GLY A 272 -23.52 -22.57 -2.33
N VAL A 273 -24.73 -21.97 -2.32
CA VAL A 273 -26.00 -22.69 -2.54
C VAL A 273 -26.32 -22.73 -4.04
N VAL A 274 -25.50 -23.44 -4.80
CA VAL A 274 -25.54 -23.41 -6.30
C VAL A 274 -26.74 -24.13 -6.90
N ASP A 275 -27.33 -25.09 -6.19
CA ASP A 275 -28.53 -25.78 -6.68
C ASP A 275 -29.73 -24.82 -6.72
N GLU A 276 -29.84 -23.91 -5.74
CA GLU A 276 -30.83 -22.86 -5.76
C GLU A 276 -30.57 -21.84 -6.89
N ALA A 277 -29.31 -21.56 -7.20
CA ALA A 277 -28.92 -20.69 -8.30
C ALA A 277 -29.41 -21.30 -9.66
N LEU A 278 -29.29 -22.61 -9.84
CA LEU A 278 -29.80 -23.31 -11.03
C LEU A 278 -31.34 -23.28 -11.10
N ARG A 279 -32.01 -23.40 -9.93
CA ARG A 279 -33.47 -23.27 -9.85
C ARG A 279 -33.95 -21.89 -10.28
N LEU A 280 -33.30 -20.83 -9.75
CA LEU A 280 -33.59 -19.45 -10.15
C LEU A 280 -33.32 -19.19 -11.64
N MET A 281 -32.26 -19.78 -12.21
CA MET A 281 -31.98 -19.68 -13.64
C MET A 281 -33.10 -20.32 -14.47
N LYS A 282 -33.57 -21.49 -14.05
CA LYS A 282 -34.71 -22.16 -14.74
C LYS A 282 -36.01 -21.35 -14.65
N GLN A 283 -36.27 -20.72 -13.48
CA GLN A 283 -37.41 -19.80 -13.32
C GLN A 283 -37.31 -18.60 -14.26
N MET A 284 -36.12 -18.02 -14.37
CA MET A 284 -35.84 -16.91 -15.28
C MET A 284 -36.10 -17.30 -16.74
N GLU A 285 -35.68 -18.48 -17.16
CA GLU A 285 -35.92 -19.02 -18.51
C GLU A 285 -37.40 -19.25 -18.74
N GLY A 286 -38.16 -19.81 -17.78
CA GLY A 286 -39.60 -20.01 -17.83
C GLY A 286 -40.40 -18.72 -18.02
N LEU A 287 -39.86 -17.58 -17.63
CA LEU A 287 -40.43 -16.25 -17.88
C LEU A 287 -39.96 -15.61 -19.20
N GLY A 288 -39.19 -16.33 -20.01
CA GLY A 288 -38.68 -15.85 -21.29
C GLY A 288 -37.39 -15.02 -21.21
N TYR A 289 -36.74 -14.93 -20.04
CA TYR A 289 -35.46 -14.25 -19.88
C TYR A 289 -34.31 -15.24 -20.07
N PHE A 290 -33.59 -15.17 -21.17
CA PHE A 290 -32.46 -16.07 -21.42
C PHE A 290 -31.20 -15.64 -20.65
N PRO A 291 -30.46 -16.62 -20.05
CA PRO A 291 -29.17 -16.38 -19.43
C PRO A 291 -28.19 -15.76 -20.41
N ASN A 292 -27.47 -14.74 -19.95
CA ASN A 292 -26.42 -14.08 -20.72
C ASN A 292 -25.03 -14.40 -20.16
N VAL A 293 -23.98 -13.82 -20.75
CA VAL A 293 -22.59 -14.00 -20.30
C VAL A 293 -22.42 -13.74 -18.82
N PHE A 294 -23.10 -12.71 -18.28
CA PHE A 294 -23.04 -12.35 -16.86
C PHE A 294 -23.66 -13.45 -15.97
N THR A 295 -24.83 -13.96 -16.32
CA THR A 295 -25.51 -15.08 -15.62
C THR A 295 -24.60 -16.32 -15.52
N TYR A 296 -24.03 -16.74 -16.65
CA TYR A 296 -23.13 -17.89 -16.69
C TYR A 296 -21.84 -17.66 -15.89
N THR A 297 -21.27 -16.44 -15.93
CA THR A 297 -20.07 -16.11 -15.18
C THR A 297 -20.31 -16.20 -13.67
N ILE A 298 -21.46 -15.72 -13.19
CA ILE A 298 -21.85 -15.84 -11.78
C ILE A 298 -22.00 -17.30 -11.36
N LEU A 299 -22.63 -18.12 -12.19
CA LEU A 299 -22.80 -19.55 -11.91
C LEU A 299 -21.45 -20.28 -11.85
N ILE A 300 -20.56 -20.03 -12.81
CA ILE A 300 -19.21 -20.59 -12.82
C ILE A 300 -18.46 -20.22 -11.51
N ASP A 301 -18.49 -18.95 -11.14
CA ASP A 301 -17.87 -18.51 -9.89
C ASP A 301 -18.53 -19.13 -8.65
N GLY A 302 -19.86 -19.27 -8.67
CA GLY A 302 -20.64 -19.92 -7.62
C GLY A 302 -20.26 -21.39 -7.43
N PHE A 303 -20.16 -22.17 -8.52
CA PHE A 303 -19.72 -23.57 -8.45
C PHE A 303 -18.30 -23.71 -7.89
N PHE A 304 -17.38 -22.82 -8.28
CA PHE A 304 -16.04 -22.81 -7.68
C PHE A 304 -16.06 -22.41 -6.20
N ASN A 305 -16.94 -21.48 -5.79
CA ASN A 305 -17.11 -21.17 -4.37
C ASN A 305 -17.66 -22.35 -3.57
N ALA A 306 -18.49 -23.18 -4.19
CA ALA A 306 -19.02 -24.41 -3.61
C ALA A 306 -18.04 -25.62 -3.72
N MET A 307 -16.81 -25.41 -4.22
CA MET A 307 -15.80 -26.47 -4.44
C MET A 307 -16.24 -27.57 -5.45
N ARG A 308 -17.13 -27.24 -6.38
CA ARG A 308 -17.69 -28.15 -7.40
C ARG A 308 -17.14 -27.82 -8.79
N ALA A 309 -15.85 -28.05 -8.99
CA ALA A 309 -15.11 -27.62 -10.19
C ALA A 309 -15.64 -28.27 -11.49
N ASP A 310 -15.97 -29.58 -11.47
CA ASP A 310 -16.46 -30.30 -12.67
C ASP A 310 -17.76 -29.71 -13.21
N GLU A 311 -18.65 -29.31 -12.32
CA GLU A 311 -19.92 -28.69 -12.70
C GLU A 311 -19.72 -27.25 -13.21
N ALA A 312 -18.73 -26.51 -12.68
CA ALA A 312 -18.34 -25.21 -13.24
C ALA A 312 -17.91 -25.34 -14.71
N PHE A 313 -17.14 -26.40 -15.05
CA PHE A 313 -16.80 -26.70 -16.44
C PHE A 313 -18.03 -27.16 -17.29
N GLY A 314 -18.97 -27.91 -16.69
CA GLY A 314 -20.25 -28.24 -17.29
C GLY A 314 -21.06 -26.99 -17.66
N VAL A 315 -21.11 -25.98 -16.77
CA VAL A 315 -21.75 -24.70 -17.06
C VAL A 315 -21.05 -23.96 -18.20
N LEU A 316 -19.72 -23.98 -18.26
CA LEU A 316 -18.95 -23.39 -19.37
C LEU A 316 -19.24 -24.08 -20.69
N GLN A 317 -19.41 -25.40 -20.68
CA GLN A 317 -19.79 -26.18 -21.88
C GLN A 317 -21.21 -25.82 -22.34
N THR A 318 -22.17 -25.78 -21.41
CA THR A 318 -23.55 -25.34 -21.69
C THR A 318 -23.62 -23.95 -22.28
N MET A 319 -22.79 -23.02 -21.74
CA MET A 319 -22.67 -21.66 -22.25
C MET A 319 -22.27 -21.65 -23.73
N LYS A 320 -21.31 -22.50 -24.14
CA LYS A 320 -20.84 -22.60 -25.52
C LYS A 320 -21.91 -23.26 -26.44
N GLU A 321 -22.56 -24.29 -25.97
CA GLU A 321 -23.66 -25.00 -26.71
C GLU A 321 -24.83 -24.05 -27.02
N ARG A 322 -25.07 -23.08 -26.12
CA ARG A 322 -26.07 -22.04 -26.33
C ARG A 322 -25.57 -20.84 -27.12
N ASN A 323 -24.39 -20.93 -27.75
CA ASN A 323 -23.74 -19.86 -28.52
C ASN A 323 -23.47 -18.57 -27.71
N VAL A 324 -23.35 -18.67 -26.39
CA VAL A 324 -22.94 -17.54 -25.55
C VAL A 324 -21.43 -17.56 -25.42
N VAL A 325 -20.73 -16.57 -26.00
CA VAL A 325 -19.28 -16.53 -26.02
C VAL A 325 -18.73 -16.07 -24.64
N PRO A 326 -17.87 -16.89 -23.99
CA PRO A 326 -17.22 -16.50 -22.75
C PRO A 326 -16.36 -15.23 -22.93
N ASN A 327 -16.51 -14.27 -22.03
CA ASN A 327 -15.72 -13.05 -22.03
C ASN A 327 -14.51 -13.15 -21.08
N ALA A 328 -13.75 -12.04 -20.98
CA ALA A 328 -12.61 -11.91 -20.11
C ALA A 328 -12.91 -12.24 -18.63
N ALA A 329 -14.06 -11.78 -18.13
CA ALA A 329 -14.49 -12.03 -16.75
C ALA A 329 -14.77 -13.52 -16.51
N THR A 330 -15.47 -14.18 -17.45
CA THR A 330 -15.73 -15.63 -17.39
C THR A 330 -14.44 -16.44 -17.31
N MET A 331 -13.46 -16.11 -18.16
CA MET A 331 -12.18 -16.83 -18.17
C MET A 331 -11.34 -16.55 -16.89
N ARG A 332 -11.44 -15.35 -16.35
CA ARG A 332 -10.80 -15.01 -15.07
C ARG A 332 -11.42 -15.81 -13.93
N SER A 333 -12.74 -15.83 -13.80
CA SER A 333 -13.45 -16.62 -12.78
C SER A 333 -13.08 -18.12 -12.88
N LEU A 334 -12.94 -18.64 -14.10
CA LEU A 334 -12.53 -20.02 -14.33
C LEU A 334 -11.10 -20.28 -13.82
N VAL A 335 -10.13 -19.48 -14.22
CA VAL A 335 -8.72 -19.67 -13.82
C VAL A 335 -8.58 -19.55 -12.31
N HIS A 336 -9.08 -18.45 -11.71
CA HIS A 336 -9.03 -18.26 -10.26
C HIS A 336 -9.81 -19.34 -9.49
N GLY A 337 -10.94 -19.78 -10.04
CA GLY A 337 -11.74 -20.84 -9.43
C GLY A 337 -11.02 -22.17 -9.36
N VAL A 338 -10.31 -22.57 -10.41
CA VAL A 338 -9.51 -23.80 -10.42
C VAL A 338 -8.41 -23.76 -9.35
N PHE A 339 -7.67 -22.65 -9.23
CA PHE A 339 -6.66 -22.49 -8.17
C PHE A 339 -7.26 -22.43 -6.75
N ARG A 340 -8.53 -22.11 -6.61
CA ARG A 340 -9.24 -22.12 -5.33
C ARG A 340 -9.67 -23.53 -4.91
N CYS A 341 -10.11 -24.34 -5.90
CA CYS A 341 -10.66 -25.68 -5.64
C CYS A 341 -9.63 -26.79 -5.62
N CYS A 342 -8.52 -26.63 -6.31
CA CYS A 342 -7.50 -27.67 -6.47
C CYS A 342 -6.18 -27.24 -5.78
N ALA A 343 -5.38 -28.24 -5.38
CA ALA A 343 -3.99 -27.99 -5.02
C ALA A 343 -3.28 -27.30 -6.20
N PRO A 344 -2.39 -26.32 -5.94
CA PRO A 344 -1.79 -25.48 -6.99
C PRO A 344 -1.15 -26.28 -8.14
N ASP A 345 -0.48 -27.41 -7.83
CA ASP A 345 0.16 -28.27 -8.82
C ASP A 345 -0.85 -28.92 -9.78
N LYS A 346 -1.95 -29.49 -9.22
CA LYS A 346 -3.04 -30.06 -10.01
C LYS A 346 -3.79 -29.00 -10.80
N ALA A 347 -3.98 -27.81 -10.21
CA ALA A 347 -4.59 -26.68 -10.89
C ALA A 347 -3.78 -26.28 -12.12
N PHE A 348 -2.47 -26.27 -11.99
CA PHE A 348 -1.56 -25.95 -13.10
C PHE A 348 -1.64 -27.02 -14.21
N GLU A 349 -1.54 -28.30 -13.89
CA GLU A 349 -1.66 -29.40 -14.88
C GLU A 349 -2.96 -29.30 -15.66
N TYR A 350 -4.08 -29.11 -14.95
CA TYR A 350 -5.40 -29.00 -15.54
C TYR A 350 -5.54 -27.80 -16.49
N LEU A 351 -5.06 -26.63 -16.07
CA LEU A 351 -5.11 -25.42 -16.89
C LEU A 351 -4.13 -25.47 -18.06
N LEU A 352 -2.99 -26.11 -17.89
CA LEU A 352 -2.02 -26.31 -18.95
C LEU A 352 -2.64 -27.20 -20.07
N GLU A 353 -3.25 -28.32 -19.71
CA GLU A 353 -3.97 -29.21 -20.65
C GLU A 353 -5.12 -28.48 -21.36
N PHE A 354 -5.88 -27.66 -20.61
CA PHE A 354 -6.95 -26.84 -21.17
C PHE A 354 -6.48 -25.85 -22.25
N VAL A 355 -5.32 -25.24 -22.05
CA VAL A 355 -4.73 -24.27 -22.99
C VAL A 355 -4.02 -24.99 -24.15
N GLU A 356 -3.36 -26.12 -23.90
CA GLU A 356 -2.66 -26.89 -24.93
C GLU A 356 -3.58 -27.48 -25.99
N LYS A 357 -4.79 -27.88 -25.62
CA LYS A 357 -5.83 -28.41 -26.53
C LYS A 357 -6.41 -27.37 -27.49
N LYS A 358 -6.16 -26.06 -27.26
CA LYS A 358 -6.66 -24.99 -28.12
C LYS A 358 -5.66 -24.61 -29.20
N PRO A 359 -6.07 -24.45 -30.46
CA PRO A 359 -5.18 -24.06 -31.56
C PRO A 359 -4.71 -22.61 -31.42
N SER A 360 -5.54 -21.71 -30.88
CA SER A 360 -5.17 -20.32 -30.58
C SER A 360 -5.27 -20.05 -29.08
N VAL A 361 -4.21 -19.50 -28.55
CA VAL A 361 -4.10 -19.20 -27.11
C VAL A 361 -4.64 -17.78 -26.87
N SER A 362 -5.65 -17.65 -26.02
CA SER A 362 -6.12 -16.33 -25.60
C SER A 362 -5.08 -15.69 -24.69
N GLN A 363 -4.55 -14.54 -25.09
CA GLN A 363 -3.61 -13.71 -24.31
C GLN A 363 -4.04 -13.59 -22.85
N LEU A 364 -5.29 -13.17 -22.65
CA LEU A 364 -5.87 -12.94 -21.33
C LEU A 364 -5.91 -14.19 -20.44
N VAL A 365 -6.17 -15.37 -21.01
CA VAL A 365 -6.19 -16.62 -20.24
C VAL A 365 -4.80 -16.95 -19.75
N CYS A 366 -3.80 -16.80 -20.60
CA CYS A 366 -2.41 -17.04 -20.25
C CYS A 366 -1.90 -16.04 -19.20
N ASP A 367 -2.25 -14.75 -19.33
CA ASP A 367 -1.92 -13.75 -18.32
C ASP A 367 -2.53 -14.09 -16.95
N ASN A 368 -3.80 -14.50 -16.91
CA ASN A 368 -4.43 -14.91 -15.64
C ASN A 368 -3.79 -16.18 -15.04
N ILE A 369 -3.46 -17.19 -15.85
CA ILE A 369 -2.77 -18.40 -15.37
C ILE A 369 -1.41 -18.02 -14.79
N LEU A 370 -0.61 -17.28 -15.53
CA LEU A 370 0.73 -16.85 -15.12
C LEU A 370 0.69 -16.01 -13.84
N TYR A 371 -0.28 -15.10 -13.74
CA TYR A 371 -0.52 -14.30 -12.54
C TYR A 371 -0.87 -15.17 -11.32
N CYS A 372 -1.75 -16.17 -11.48
CA CYS A 372 -2.11 -17.09 -10.39
C CYS A 372 -0.92 -17.96 -9.96
N LEU A 373 -0.12 -18.47 -10.90
CA LEU A 373 1.11 -19.22 -10.59
C LEU A 373 2.07 -18.37 -9.76
N SER A 374 2.29 -17.14 -10.19
CA SER A 374 3.20 -16.21 -9.50
C SER A 374 2.75 -15.87 -8.09
N ASN A 375 1.45 -15.62 -7.88
CA ASN A 375 0.89 -15.33 -6.56
C ASN A 375 0.90 -16.54 -5.60
N ASN A 376 0.81 -17.76 -6.15
CA ASN A 376 0.95 -18.99 -5.36
C ASN A 376 2.42 -19.40 -5.17
N SER A 377 3.36 -18.55 -5.54
CA SER A 377 4.82 -18.79 -5.40
C SER A 377 5.34 -20.02 -6.17
N MET A 378 4.69 -20.39 -7.28
CA MET A 378 5.02 -21.50 -8.18
C MET A 378 5.94 -21.01 -9.32
N ALA A 379 7.17 -20.68 -8.97
CA ALA A 379 8.10 -20.04 -9.91
C ALA A 379 8.52 -20.99 -11.04
N SER A 380 8.80 -22.25 -10.74
CA SER A 380 9.20 -23.28 -11.70
C SER A 380 8.13 -23.54 -12.76
N GLU A 381 6.87 -23.64 -12.31
CA GLU A 381 5.71 -23.84 -13.16
C GLU A 381 5.43 -22.60 -14.01
N ALA A 382 5.61 -21.42 -13.45
CA ALA A 382 5.48 -20.15 -14.19
C ALA A 382 6.50 -20.06 -15.33
N VAL A 383 7.74 -20.45 -15.09
CA VAL A 383 8.81 -20.50 -16.11
C VAL A 383 8.53 -21.54 -17.16
N MET A 384 8.09 -22.74 -16.76
CA MET A 384 7.70 -23.80 -17.68
C MET A 384 6.54 -23.35 -18.56
N PHE A 385 5.53 -22.68 -17.96
CA PHE A 385 4.40 -22.13 -18.70
C PHE A 385 4.82 -21.06 -19.71
N LEU A 386 5.67 -20.10 -19.29
CA LEU A 386 6.23 -19.08 -20.18
C LEU A 386 7.01 -19.69 -21.35
N SER A 387 7.80 -20.74 -21.09
CA SER A 387 8.57 -21.44 -22.15
C SER A 387 7.67 -22.14 -23.15
N LYS A 388 6.68 -22.92 -22.65
CA LYS A 388 5.74 -23.66 -23.51
C LYS A 388 4.83 -22.73 -24.32
N MET A 389 4.21 -21.74 -23.66
CA MET A 389 3.29 -20.82 -24.34
C MET A 389 4.03 -19.82 -25.22
N GLY A 390 5.24 -19.45 -24.84
CA GLY A 390 6.10 -18.62 -25.68
C GLY A 390 6.43 -19.24 -27.03
N LYS A 391 6.55 -20.57 -27.13
CA LYS A 391 6.70 -21.29 -28.42
C LYS A 391 5.41 -21.18 -29.29
N LYS A 392 4.26 -20.97 -28.68
CA LYS A 392 2.98 -20.70 -29.36
C LYS A 392 2.72 -19.21 -29.64
N GLY A 393 3.71 -18.33 -29.43
CA GLY A 393 3.62 -16.89 -29.67
C GLY A 393 3.04 -16.07 -28.53
N TYR A 394 2.85 -16.65 -27.35
CA TYR A 394 2.41 -15.89 -26.16
C TYR A 394 3.50 -14.97 -25.64
N VAL A 395 3.14 -13.73 -25.37
CA VAL A 395 3.96 -12.71 -24.73
C VAL A 395 3.19 -12.14 -23.56
N PRO A 396 3.66 -12.22 -22.30
CA PRO A 396 2.93 -11.73 -21.15
C PRO A 396 2.75 -10.21 -21.20
N ASP A 397 1.67 -9.69 -20.64
CA ASP A 397 1.52 -8.26 -20.44
C ASP A 397 2.56 -7.74 -19.41
N ASN A 398 2.82 -6.42 -19.43
CA ASN A 398 3.85 -5.84 -18.57
C ASN A 398 3.54 -6.02 -17.08
N SER A 399 2.26 -5.99 -16.68
CA SER A 399 1.86 -6.12 -15.27
C SER A 399 2.04 -7.56 -14.78
N THR A 400 1.61 -8.53 -15.55
CA THR A 400 1.78 -9.96 -15.26
C THR A 400 3.25 -10.34 -15.23
N PHE A 401 4.04 -9.83 -16.18
CA PHE A 401 5.48 -10.05 -16.21
C PHE A 401 6.18 -9.52 -14.95
N ASN A 402 5.81 -8.31 -14.48
CA ASN A 402 6.40 -7.74 -13.27
C ASN A 402 6.14 -8.61 -12.02
N VAL A 403 4.91 -9.13 -11.88
CA VAL A 403 4.55 -10.05 -10.77
C VAL A 403 5.30 -11.37 -10.89
N THR A 404 5.42 -11.90 -12.11
CA THR A 404 6.15 -13.14 -12.37
C THR A 404 7.63 -13.01 -12.06
N MET A 405 8.25 -11.90 -12.47
CA MET A 405 9.65 -11.65 -12.14
C MET A 405 9.91 -11.51 -10.65
N ALA A 406 8.99 -10.88 -9.91
CA ALA A 406 9.10 -10.82 -8.45
C ALA A 406 9.05 -12.24 -7.81
N CYS A 407 8.19 -13.13 -8.31
CA CYS A 407 8.13 -14.52 -7.88
C CYS A 407 9.41 -15.30 -8.21
N VAL A 408 9.91 -15.16 -9.45
CA VAL A 408 11.12 -15.83 -9.95
C VAL A 408 12.36 -15.41 -9.16
N LEU A 409 12.55 -14.10 -8.93
CA LEU A 409 13.68 -13.56 -8.16
C LEU A 409 13.72 -14.05 -6.70
N ASN A 410 12.56 -14.39 -6.13
CA ASN A 410 12.48 -14.87 -4.75
C ASN A 410 12.71 -16.38 -4.60
N LYS A 411 12.57 -17.17 -5.67
CA LYS A 411 12.51 -18.63 -5.59
C LYS A 411 13.54 -19.37 -6.45
N LEU A 412 13.96 -18.78 -7.58
CA LEU A 412 14.83 -19.44 -8.56
C LEU A 412 16.23 -18.84 -8.58
N ASP A 413 17.14 -19.50 -9.32
CA ASP A 413 18.49 -18.97 -9.52
C ASP A 413 18.50 -17.70 -10.38
N LEU A 414 19.41 -16.78 -10.03
CA LEU A 414 19.56 -15.50 -10.73
C LEU A 414 19.93 -15.64 -12.21
N LYS A 415 20.57 -16.76 -12.61
CA LYS A 415 20.88 -17.02 -14.01
C LYS A 415 19.60 -17.26 -14.80
N GLU A 416 18.72 -18.12 -14.30
CA GLU A 416 17.41 -18.38 -14.91
C GLU A 416 16.54 -17.11 -14.96
N ALA A 417 16.59 -16.31 -13.89
CA ALA A 417 15.87 -15.03 -13.84
C ALA A 417 16.34 -14.07 -14.95
N CYS A 418 17.66 -13.95 -15.18
CA CYS A 418 18.22 -13.15 -16.28
C CYS A 418 17.81 -13.68 -17.66
N ASP A 419 17.88 -15.00 -17.86
CA ASP A 419 17.53 -15.63 -19.14
C ASP A 419 16.03 -15.40 -19.48
N ILE A 420 15.15 -15.50 -18.49
CA ILE A 420 13.70 -15.21 -18.65
C ILE A 420 13.48 -13.74 -18.96
N PHE A 421 14.15 -12.87 -18.21
CA PHE A 421 14.03 -11.43 -18.38
C PHE A 421 14.45 -11.00 -19.79
N ASP A 422 15.62 -11.46 -20.26
CA ASP A 422 16.13 -11.11 -21.57
C ASP A 422 15.28 -11.73 -22.70
N ASN A 423 14.82 -12.96 -22.54
CA ASN A 423 13.96 -13.63 -23.52
C ASN A 423 12.60 -12.91 -23.68
N CYS A 424 11.94 -12.53 -22.57
CA CYS A 424 10.67 -11.81 -22.61
C CYS A 424 10.84 -10.39 -23.18
N THR A 425 11.91 -9.69 -22.83
CA THR A 425 12.19 -8.36 -23.39
C THR A 425 12.51 -8.40 -24.87
N GLN A 426 13.21 -9.41 -25.37
CA GLN A 426 13.44 -9.62 -26.80
C GLN A 426 12.14 -9.88 -27.57
N ARG A 427 11.14 -10.47 -26.93
CA ARG A 427 9.80 -10.69 -27.49
C ARG A 427 8.87 -9.48 -27.41
N GLY A 428 9.35 -8.35 -26.88
CA GLY A 428 8.61 -7.07 -26.86
C GLY A 428 7.96 -6.70 -25.53
N VAL A 429 8.17 -7.47 -24.46
CA VAL A 429 7.76 -7.05 -23.11
C VAL A 429 8.57 -5.82 -22.69
N LYS A 430 7.92 -4.83 -22.12
CA LYS A 430 8.54 -3.64 -21.56
C LYS A 430 8.46 -3.69 -20.03
N PRO A 431 9.46 -4.22 -19.34
CA PRO A 431 9.46 -4.29 -17.89
C PRO A 431 9.40 -2.91 -17.26
N GLY A 432 8.72 -2.83 -16.12
CA GLY A 432 8.67 -1.59 -15.34
C GLY A 432 10.01 -1.28 -14.66
N PHE A 433 10.23 -0.01 -14.33
CA PHE A 433 11.42 0.46 -13.60
C PHE A 433 11.68 -0.35 -12.31
N SER A 434 10.64 -0.64 -11.54
CA SER A 434 10.74 -1.43 -10.30
C SER A 434 11.23 -2.86 -10.52
N THR A 435 10.85 -3.49 -11.64
CA THR A 435 11.26 -4.86 -11.99
C THR A 435 12.75 -4.91 -12.37
N TYR A 436 13.21 -3.92 -13.14
CA TYR A 436 14.64 -3.77 -13.42
C TYR A 436 15.43 -3.59 -12.12
N LEU A 437 15.01 -2.68 -11.24
CA LEU A 437 15.70 -2.44 -9.97
C LEU A 437 15.75 -3.68 -9.08
N ALA A 438 14.64 -4.43 -8.98
CA ALA A 438 14.62 -5.66 -8.20
C ALA A 438 15.64 -6.71 -8.72
N LEU A 439 15.74 -6.86 -10.05
CA LEU A 439 16.74 -7.74 -10.67
C LEU A 439 18.17 -7.25 -10.39
N ILE A 440 18.43 -5.96 -10.56
CA ILE A 440 19.75 -5.34 -10.34
C ILE A 440 20.16 -5.48 -8.87
N GLU A 441 19.25 -5.20 -7.94
CA GLU A 441 19.50 -5.33 -6.50
C GLU A 441 19.82 -6.78 -6.12
N ALA A 442 19.10 -7.75 -6.67
CA ALA A 442 19.38 -9.17 -6.46
C ALA A 442 20.76 -9.58 -7.01
N LEU A 443 21.14 -9.06 -8.18
CA LEU A 443 22.45 -9.31 -8.79
C LEU A 443 23.59 -8.70 -7.97
N TYR A 444 23.43 -7.48 -7.47
CA TYR A 444 24.45 -6.84 -6.62
C TYR A 444 24.59 -7.55 -5.27
N LYS A 445 23.49 -7.98 -4.65
CA LYS A 445 23.54 -8.80 -3.42
C LYS A 445 24.28 -10.13 -3.62
N ALA A 446 24.17 -10.73 -4.81
CA ALA A 446 24.86 -11.96 -5.17
C ALA A 446 26.30 -11.73 -5.66
N GLY A 447 26.80 -10.50 -5.65
CA GLY A 447 28.15 -10.15 -6.12
C GLY A 447 28.34 -10.17 -7.65
N LYS A 448 27.25 -10.33 -8.42
CA LYS A 448 27.28 -10.32 -9.91
C LYS A 448 27.23 -8.88 -10.46
N THR A 449 28.20 -8.06 -10.06
CA THR A 449 28.20 -6.61 -10.31
C THR A 449 28.23 -6.23 -11.78
N GLU A 450 28.99 -6.95 -12.62
CA GLU A 450 29.09 -6.68 -14.07
C GLU A 450 27.76 -6.86 -14.78
N ILE A 451 27.04 -7.94 -14.44
CA ILE A 451 25.71 -8.20 -15.02
C ILE A 451 24.71 -7.14 -14.53
N GLY A 452 24.74 -6.82 -13.25
CA GLY A 452 23.90 -5.75 -12.68
C GLY A 452 24.14 -4.40 -13.35
N ASN A 453 25.40 -4.05 -13.60
CA ASN A 453 25.78 -2.84 -14.33
C ASN A 453 25.22 -2.79 -15.76
N LYS A 454 25.23 -3.92 -16.47
CA LYS A 454 24.66 -4.01 -17.83
C LYS A 454 23.15 -3.68 -17.84
N TYR A 455 22.40 -4.17 -16.87
CA TYR A 455 20.97 -3.82 -16.74
C TYR A 455 20.77 -2.38 -16.26
N MET A 456 21.67 -1.87 -15.42
CA MET A 456 21.66 -0.47 -14.98
C MET A 456 21.86 0.48 -16.17
N ASP A 457 22.82 0.21 -17.04
CA ASP A 457 23.05 1.00 -18.26
C ASP A 457 21.84 0.97 -19.19
N ARG A 458 21.17 -0.19 -19.26
CA ARG A 458 19.96 -0.34 -20.08
C ARG A 458 18.81 0.53 -19.59
N ILE A 459 18.51 0.56 -18.26
CA ILE A 459 17.42 1.41 -17.76
C ILE A 459 17.68 2.90 -17.95
N ILE A 460 18.94 3.32 -17.90
CA ILE A 460 19.33 4.72 -18.15
C ILE A 460 19.18 5.04 -19.64
N LYS A 461 19.64 4.14 -20.53
CA LYS A 461 19.52 4.29 -21.99
C LYS A 461 18.06 4.29 -22.46
N ASP A 462 17.23 3.44 -21.87
CA ASP A 462 15.80 3.34 -22.20
C ASP A 462 14.97 4.51 -21.62
N GLY A 463 15.61 5.47 -20.93
CA GLY A 463 14.96 6.67 -20.38
C GLY A 463 14.02 6.42 -19.20
N LEU A 464 14.12 5.26 -18.56
CA LEU A 464 13.29 4.92 -17.39
C LEU A 464 13.67 5.72 -16.14
N VAL A 465 14.89 6.32 -16.13
CA VAL A 465 15.40 7.19 -15.07
C VAL A 465 15.23 8.64 -15.51
N SER A 466 14.11 9.28 -15.11
CA SER A 466 13.72 10.58 -15.64
C SER A 466 13.37 11.65 -14.61
N ASN A 467 13.28 11.28 -13.33
CA ASN A 467 12.90 12.20 -12.25
C ASN A 467 13.68 11.89 -10.96
N ASN A 468 13.63 12.81 -9.98
CA ASN A 468 14.33 12.65 -8.70
C ASN A 468 14.04 11.32 -8.00
N TYR A 469 12.80 10.82 -8.09
CA TYR A 469 12.43 9.56 -7.46
C TYR A 469 13.21 8.38 -8.06
N SER A 470 13.23 8.26 -9.39
CA SER A 470 13.95 7.18 -10.08
C SER A 470 15.46 7.27 -9.87
N TYR A 471 16.03 8.49 -9.88
CA TYR A 471 17.44 8.70 -9.57
C TYR A 471 17.78 8.29 -8.13
N ASN A 472 16.99 8.69 -7.14
CA ASN A 472 17.20 8.32 -5.74
C ASN A 472 17.16 6.80 -5.54
N MET A 473 16.24 6.10 -6.21
CA MET A 473 16.15 4.64 -6.16
C MET A 473 17.37 3.96 -6.78
N VAL A 474 17.88 4.48 -7.90
CA VAL A 474 19.11 3.98 -8.55
C VAL A 474 20.32 4.21 -7.65
N ILE A 475 20.46 5.41 -7.09
CA ILE A 475 21.56 5.74 -6.18
C ILE A 475 21.52 4.83 -4.94
N ASP A 476 20.35 4.62 -4.34
CA ASP A 476 20.18 3.72 -3.18
C ASP A 476 20.56 2.27 -3.51
N CYS A 477 20.14 1.79 -4.68
CA CYS A 477 20.51 0.45 -5.18
C CYS A 477 22.04 0.30 -5.32
N LEU A 478 22.73 1.30 -5.89
CA LEU A 478 24.17 1.33 -6.03
C LEU A 478 24.90 1.41 -4.68
N CYS A 479 24.39 2.21 -3.75
CA CYS A 479 24.91 2.30 -2.39
C CYS A 479 24.80 0.97 -1.63
N LYS A 480 23.68 0.26 -1.76
CA LYS A 480 23.49 -1.10 -1.22
C LYS A 480 24.43 -2.12 -1.85
N GLY A 481 24.70 -1.96 -3.15
CA GLY A 481 25.66 -2.76 -3.90
C GLY A 481 27.12 -2.41 -3.65
N LYS A 482 27.43 -1.44 -2.77
CA LYS A 482 28.77 -0.90 -2.47
C LYS A 482 29.49 -0.27 -3.68
N LEU A 483 28.74 0.17 -4.69
CA LEU A 483 29.24 0.79 -5.92
C LEU A 483 29.20 2.32 -5.81
N MET A 484 29.95 2.87 -4.84
CA MET A 484 29.86 4.27 -4.46
C MET A 484 30.32 5.24 -5.55
N ASP A 485 31.37 4.88 -6.30
CA ASP A 485 31.87 5.71 -7.41
C ASP A 485 30.81 5.88 -8.50
N ARG A 486 30.10 4.79 -8.79
CA ARG A 486 29.02 4.80 -9.77
C ARG A 486 27.78 5.55 -9.27
N ALA A 487 27.49 5.49 -7.97
CA ALA A 487 26.44 6.32 -7.36
C ALA A 487 26.72 7.82 -7.51
N ALA A 488 28.00 8.21 -7.36
CA ALA A 488 28.43 9.59 -7.60
C ALA A 488 28.36 9.99 -9.09
N GLU A 489 28.61 9.06 -10.02
CA GLU A 489 28.41 9.30 -11.46
C GLU A 489 26.95 9.56 -11.80
N ILE A 490 26.04 8.75 -11.26
CA ILE A 490 24.59 8.94 -11.45
C ILE A 490 24.11 10.27 -10.86
N PHE A 491 24.67 10.69 -9.73
CA PHE A 491 24.36 12.01 -9.17
C PHE A 491 24.81 13.15 -10.12
N ARG A 492 26.00 13.02 -10.74
CA ARG A 492 26.48 13.99 -11.76
C ARG A 492 25.61 13.96 -13.03
N ASP A 493 25.13 12.79 -13.46
CA ASP A 493 24.20 12.65 -14.58
C ASP A 493 22.87 13.36 -14.31
N LEU A 494 22.32 13.21 -13.09
CA LEU A 494 21.12 13.91 -12.66
C LEU A 494 21.28 15.43 -12.81
N GLN A 495 22.40 15.99 -12.33
CA GLN A 495 22.69 17.43 -12.44
C GLN A 495 22.88 17.87 -13.90
N SER A 496 23.59 17.06 -14.71
CA SER A 496 23.81 17.36 -16.12
C SER A 496 22.54 17.44 -16.95
N LYS A 497 21.50 16.69 -16.56
CA LYS A 497 20.16 16.73 -17.16
C LYS A 497 19.27 17.86 -16.63
N GLY A 498 19.82 18.75 -15.80
CA GLY A 498 19.09 19.89 -15.25
C GLY A 498 18.06 19.52 -14.17
N ILE A 499 18.12 18.32 -13.64
CA ILE A 499 17.26 17.90 -12.53
C ILE A 499 17.93 18.35 -11.22
N SER A 500 17.25 19.20 -10.45
CA SER A 500 17.79 19.68 -9.16
C SER A 500 17.71 18.57 -8.10
N PRO A 501 18.85 18.18 -7.49
CA PRO A 501 18.84 17.24 -6.39
C PRO A 501 17.97 17.74 -5.24
N ASN A 502 17.32 16.86 -4.52
CA ASN A 502 16.56 17.20 -3.32
C ASN A 502 17.23 16.64 -2.06
N ILE A 503 16.72 16.98 -0.89
CA ILE A 503 17.27 16.52 0.40
C ILE A 503 17.35 14.97 0.46
N VAL A 504 16.42 14.24 -0.16
CA VAL A 504 16.43 12.77 -0.20
C VAL A 504 17.63 12.27 -1.01
N THR A 505 17.97 12.94 -2.12
CA THR A 505 19.14 12.58 -2.95
C THR A 505 20.44 12.68 -2.13
N PHE A 506 20.62 13.81 -1.42
CA PHE A 506 21.77 14.01 -0.55
C PHE A 506 21.82 13.00 0.60
N ASN A 507 20.69 12.81 1.29
CA ASN A 507 20.59 11.88 2.41
C ASN A 507 20.90 10.43 1.98
N THR A 508 20.47 10.02 0.78
CA THR A 508 20.77 8.69 0.23
C THR A 508 22.28 8.51 0.00
N LEU A 509 22.94 9.52 -0.57
CA LEU A 509 24.41 9.48 -0.78
C LEU A 509 25.18 9.54 0.54
N ILE A 510 24.84 10.44 1.42
CA ILE A 510 25.47 10.57 2.76
C ILE A 510 25.36 9.24 3.50
N SER A 511 24.13 8.67 3.58
CA SER A 511 23.90 7.38 4.23
C SER A 511 24.66 6.24 3.54
N GLY A 512 24.71 6.26 2.21
CA GLY A 512 25.47 5.29 1.41
C GLY A 512 26.96 5.33 1.70
N TYR A 513 27.57 6.51 1.67
CA TYR A 513 28.99 6.68 1.98
C TYR A 513 29.31 6.35 3.45
N CYS A 514 28.47 6.78 4.41
CA CYS A 514 28.63 6.44 5.82
C CYS A 514 28.66 4.92 6.04
N ARG A 515 27.69 4.19 5.49
CA ARG A 515 27.63 2.71 5.60
C ARG A 515 28.79 1.99 4.94
N ASN A 516 29.38 2.57 3.90
CA ASN A 516 30.50 1.96 3.18
C ASN A 516 31.88 2.50 3.64
N GLY A 517 31.93 3.24 4.76
CA GLY A 517 33.18 3.73 5.38
C GLY A 517 33.80 4.96 4.71
N GLY A 518 33.14 5.58 3.76
CA GLY A 518 33.60 6.76 3.03
C GLY A 518 33.24 8.08 3.71
N MET A 519 33.62 8.28 4.98
CA MET A 519 33.24 9.46 5.76
C MET A 519 33.68 10.79 5.14
N ASP A 520 34.84 10.86 4.49
CA ASP A 520 35.31 12.09 3.82
C ASP A 520 34.36 12.49 2.67
N LYS A 521 33.89 11.53 1.91
CA LYS A 521 32.90 11.75 0.83
C LYS A 521 31.51 12.10 1.41
N ALA A 522 31.09 11.43 2.47
CA ALA A 522 29.85 11.78 3.16
C ALA A 522 29.85 13.25 3.61
N GLN A 523 31.00 13.73 4.09
CA GLN A 523 31.20 15.13 4.47
C GLN A 523 31.11 16.08 3.28
N GLU A 524 31.74 15.76 2.14
CA GLU A 524 31.62 16.55 0.91
C GLU A 524 30.16 16.72 0.48
N PHE A 525 29.35 15.64 0.54
CA PHE A 525 27.93 15.70 0.21
C PHE A 525 27.09 16.46 1.25
N LEU A 526 27.50 16.45 2.52
CA LEU A 526 26.86 17.28 3.56
C LEU A 526 27.15 18.78 3.32
N GLU A 527 28.36 19.13 2.94
CA GLU A 527 28.74 20.49 2.57
C GLU A 527 27.94 20.97 1.35
N MET A 528 27.85 20.14 0.28
CA MET A 528 27.01 20.45 -0.89
C MET A 528 25.52 20.61 -0.54
N LEU A 529 24.99 19.81 0.39
CA LEU A 529 23.61 19.95 0.88
C LEU A 529 23.39 21.34 1.50
N LEU A 530 24.34 21.81 2.31
CA LEU A 530 24.30 23.13 2.96
C LEU A 530 24.45 24.27 1.93
N GLU A 531 25.35 24.15 0.96
CA GLU A 531 25.52 25.10 -0.15
C GLU A 531 24.23 25.25 -0.98
N CYS A 532 23.50 24.16 -1.19
CA CYS A 532 22.18 24.14 -1.83
C CYS A 532 21.08 24.73 -0.93
N ARG A 533 21.42 25.26 0.26
CA ARG A 533 20.49 25.84 1.25
C ARG A 533 19.45 24.85 1.81
N PHE A 534 19.71 23.54 1.75
CA PHE A 534 18.92 22.59 2.48
C PHE A 534 19.32 22.57 3.96
N ARG A 535 18.33 22.37 4.84
CA ARG A 535 18.59 22.12 6.26
C ARG A 535 18.76 20.62 6.49
N PRO A 536 19.85 20.18 7.15
CA PRO A 536 19.97 18.80 7.59
C PRO A 536 18.74 18.38 8.41
N ASP A 537 18.19 17.23 8.11
CA ASP A 537 17.06 16.66 8.81
C ASP A 537 17.49 15.51 9.73
N ILE A 538 16.53 14.88 10.39
CA ILE A 538 16.79 13.77 11.30
C ILE A 538 17.48 12.58 10.60
N PHE A 539 17.19 12.35 9.31
CA PHE A 539 17.82 11.27 8.51
C PHE A 539 19.28 11.61 8.22
N THR A 540 19.59 12.88 7.91
CA THR A 540 20.95 13.35 7.70
C THR A 540 21.79 13.10 8.97
N PHE A 541 21.32 13.59 10.13
CA PHE A 541 22.02 13.42 11.40
C PHE A 541 22.18 11.96 11.80
N ASN A 542 21.13 11.17 11.72
CA ASN A 542 21.19 9.74 12.06
C ASN A 542 22.17 8.98 11.16
N SER A 543 22.24 9.31 9.87
CA SER A 543 23.19 8.68 8.94
C SER A 543 24.65 9.02 9.28
N VAL A 544 24.92 10.28 9.63
CA VAL A 544 26.27 10.72 10.04
C VAL A 544 26.66 10.12 11.38
N ILE A 545 25.77 10.13 12.38
CA ILE A 545 26.00 9.52 13.69
C ILE A 545 26.28 8.03 13.54
N ASP A 546 25.49 7.30 12.76
CA ASP A 546 25.70 5.87 12.52
C ASP A 546 27.04 5.61 11.81
N GLY A 547 27.37 6.38 10.79
CA GLY A 547 28.65 6.28 10.08
C GLY A 547 29.85 6.55 10.98
N LEU A 548 29.79 7.57 11.86
CA LEU A 548 30.82 7.87 12.85
C LEU A 548 30.98 6.73 13.87
N CYS A 549 29.85 6.14 14.30
CA CYS A 549 29.85 5.00 15.20
C CYS A 549 30.50 3.77 14.54
N GLN A 550 30.19 3.48 13.26
CA GLN A 550 30.80 2.39 12.49
C GLN A 550 32.31 2.64 12.24
N ALA A 551 32.72 3.89 12.08
CA ALA A 551 34.12 4.29 12.00
C ALA A 551 34.83 4.33 13.36
N HIS A 552 34.21 3.87 14.45
CA HIS A 552 34.72 3.90 15.82
C HIS A 552 35.05 5.29 16.39
N LYS A 553 34.44 6.34 15.81
CA LYS A 553 34.60 7.75 16.24
C LYS A 553 33.46 8.18 17.18
N TYR A 554 33.36 7.53 18.33
CA TYR A 554 32.20 7.65 19.23
C TYR A 554 32.03 9.04 19.88
N GLU A 555 33.14 9.75 20.14
CA GLU A 555 33.06 11.10 20.69
C GLU A 555 32.55 12.10 19.65
N ASP A 556 32.98 11.94 18.40
CA ASP A 556 32.49 12.76 17.30
C ASP A 556 31.00 12.47 17.03
N ALA A 557 30.57 11.21 17.13
CA ALA A 557 29.16 10.83 17.02
C ALA A 557 28.29 11.46 18.10
N PHE A 558 28.84 11.55 19.34
CA PHE A 558 28.14 12.23 20.43
C PHE A 558 28.16 13.76 20.27
N GLY A 559 29.22 14.32 19.72
CA GLY A 559 29.28 15.73 19.30
C GLY A 559 28.19 16.06 18.29
N CYS A 560 28.06 15.24 17.24
CA CYS A 560 27.02 15.36 16.22
C CYS A 560 25.59 15.26 16.80
N PHE A 561 25.39 14.41 17.80
CA PHE A 561 24.11 14.33 18.52
C PHE A 561 23.79 15.66 19.27
N ASN A 562 24.77 16.30 19.87
CA ASN A 562 24.53 17.58 20.54
C ASN A 562 24.24 18.70 19.51
N GLU A 563 24.95 18.72 18.39
CA GLU A 563 24.72 19.69 17.31
C GLU A 563 23.32 19.51 16.68
N MET A 564 22.82 18.26 16.54
CA MET A 564 21.48 17.99 16.11
C MET A 564 20.43 18.76 16.92
N VAL A 565 20.61 18.81 18.24
CA VAL A 565 19.72 19.54 19.15
C VAL A 565 19.90 21.08 18.99
N GLU A 566 21.12 21.57 18.77
CA GLU A 566 21.38 22.98 18.48
C GLU A 566 20.75 23.44 17.15
N TRP A 567 20.61 22.53 16.16
CA TRP A 567 19.93 22.80 14.92
C TRP A 567 18.41 22.74 15.02
N ASP A 568 17.86 22.56 16.23
CA ASP A 568 16.44 22.40 16.50
C ASP A 568 15.83 21.15 15.82
N VAL A 569 16.67 20.13 15.60
CA VAL A 569 16.26 18.81 15.11
C VAL A 569 16.13 17.89 16.31
N THR A 570 14.90 17.50 16.64
CA THR A 570 14.62 16.65 17.81
C THR A 570 15.09 15.21 17.57
N PRO A 571 15.98 14.65 18.42
CA PRO A 571 16.36 13.24 18.33
C PRO A 571 15.15 12.32 18.51
N ASN A 572 15.10 11.21 17.77
CA ASN A 572 14.08 10.18 17.91
C ASN A 572 14.63 8.89 18.53
N ALA A 573 13.79 7.86 18.66
CA ALA A 573 14.19 6.55 19.18
C ALA A 573 15.38 5.96 18.41
N ILE A 574 15.42 6.13 17.08
CA ILE A 574 16.51 5.63 16.22
C ILE A 574 17.83 6.30 16.59
N THR A 575 17.83 7.63 16.77
CA THR A 575 19.03 8.39 17.16
C THR A 575 19.62 7.86 18.48
N TYR A 576 18.77 7.68 19.50
CA TYR A 576 19.21 7.14 20.80
C TYR A 576 19.69 5.69 20.66
N ASN A 577 19.00 4.85 19.91
CA ASN A 577 19.35 3.44 19.71
C ASN A 577 20.72 3.26 19.04
N ILE A 578 21.04 4.07 18.01
CA ILE A 578 22.35 4.06 17.37
C ILE A 578 23.46 4.31 18.42
N LEU A 579 23.32 5.35 19.24
CA LEU A 579 24.30 5.70 20.25
C LEU A 579 24.36 4.67 21.40
N ILE A 580 23.22 4.22 21.91
CA ILE A 580 23.14 3.19 22.96
C ILE A 580 23.86 1.92 22.51
N HIS A 581 23.53 1.43 21.30
CA HIS A 581 24.15 0.23 20.74
C HIS A 581 25.66 0.40 20.57
N SER A 582 26.10 1.53 20.04
CA SER A 582 27.50 1.82 19.78
C SER A 582 28.32 1.90 21.07
N PHE A 583 27.83 2.61 22.10
CA PHE A 583 28.49 2.65 23.41
C PHE A 583 28.43 1.30 24.14
N CYS A 584 27.39 0.48 23.94
CA CYS A 584 27.33 -0.89 24.42
C CYS A 584 28.37 -1.80 23.75
N ALA A 585 28.64 -1.60 22.45
CA ALA A 585 29.63 -2.38 21.70
C ALA A 585 31.04 -2.20 22.22
N ILE A 586 31.41 -0.98 22.65
CA ILE A 586 32.73 -0.66 23.24
C ILE A 586 32.79 -0.91 24.75
N GLY A 587 31.72 -1.43 25.36
CA GLY A 587 31.68 -1.68 26.82
C GLY A 587 31.43 -0.47 27.71
N ASN A 588 31.15 0.72 27.14
CA ASN A 588 30.82 1.93 27.91
C ASN A 588 29.34 1.95 28.33
N VAL A 589 28.96 0.95 29.13
CA VAL A 589 27.58 0.76 29.58
C VAL A 589 27.07 1.91 30.47
N ALA A 590 27.97 2.62 31.13
CA ALA A 590 27.58 3.79 31.95
C ALA A 590 26.96 4.89 31.07
N ARG A 591 27.59 5.18 29.94
CA ARG A 591 27.13 6.20 28.99
C ARG A 591 25.83 5.73 28.28
N SER A 592 25.75 4.46 27.90
CA SER A 592 24.52 3.85 27.29
C SER A 592 23.35 3.94 28.28
N THR A 593 23.55 3.63 29.56
CA THR A 593 22.50 3.74 30.58
C THR A 593 22.04 5.18 30.78
N GLN A 594 22.98 6.13 30.72
CA GLN A 594 22.67 7.56 30.81
C GLN A 594 21.83 8.02 29.59
N LEU A 595 22.16 7.55 28.41
CA LEU A 595 21.39 7.80 27.17
C LEU A 595 19.98 7.25 27.25
N LEU A 596 19.79 6.02 27.77
CA LEU A 596 18.47 5.44 27.97
C LEU A 596 17.61 6.30 28.92
N ARG A 597 18.21 6.78 30.03
CA ARG A 597 17.52 7.70 30.94
C ARG A 597 17.19 9.04 30.29
N LYS A 598 18.11 9.59 29.49
CA LYS A 598 17.90 10.84 28.75
C LYS A 598 16.80 10.73 27.74
N MET A 599 16.71 9.57 27.04
CA MET A 599 15.62 9.21 26.11
C MET A 599 14.26 9.28 26.82
N GLN A 600 14.13 8.65 28.00
CA GLN A 600 12.92 8.66 28.81
C GLN A 600 12.56 10.07 29.32
N LEU A 601 13.55 10.86 29.79
CA LEU A 601 13.33 12.22 30.23
C LEU A 601 12.81 13.14 29.12
N HIS A 602 13.20 12.89 27.87
CA HIS A 602 12.70 13.62 26.71
C HIS A 602 11.32 13.09 26.22
N GLY A 603 10.69 12.19 26.95
CA GLY A 603 9.39 11.63 26.61
C GLY A 603 9.42 10.62 25.45
N ILE A 604 10.61 10.19 25.02
CA ILE A 604 10.79 9.20 23.97
C ILE A 604 10.74 7.82 24.63
N GLN A 605 9.76 7.00 24.23
CA GLN A 605 9.61 5.63 24.74
C GLN A 605 10.76 4.75 24.22
N PRO A 606 11.55 4.10 25.12
CA PRO A 606 12.49 3.07 24.70
C PRO A 606 11.75 1.88 24.08
N ASP A 607 12.41 1.19 23.18
CA ASP A 607 11.92 -0.03 22.56
C ASP A 607 12.70 -1.28 23.03
N THR A 608 12.28 -2.45 22.54
CA THR A 608 12.96 -3.71 22.84
C THR A 608 14.44 -3.69 22.43
N PHE A 609 14.76 -2.99 21.32
CA PHE A 609 16.14 -2.88 20.82
C PHE A 609 17.06 -2.10 21.80
N SER A 610 16.55 -0.98 22.37
CA SER A 610 17.25 -0.20 23.38
C SER A 610 17.65 -1.04 24.60
N PHE A 611 16.71 -1.86 25.11
CA PHE A 611 16.95 -2.71 26.27
C PHE A 611 17.85 -3.89 25.94
N ASN A 612 17.67 -4.55 24.81
CA ASN A 612 18.47 -5.71 24.39
C ASN A 612 19.96 -5.38 24.28
N ALA A 613 20.30 -4.19 23.73
CA ALA A 613 21.69 -3.75 23.63
C ALA A 613 22.37 -3.65 25.02
N LEU A 614 21.67 -3.05 25.99
CA LEU A 614 22.16 -2.91 27.37
C LEU A 614 22.21 -4.24 28.12
N ILE A 615 21.17 -5.07 28.04
CA ILE A 615 21.10 -6.39 28.65
C ILE A 615 22.27 -7.25 28.18
N GLN A 616 22.49 -7.31 26.86
CA GLN A 616 23.60 -8.08 26.28
C GLN A 616 24.97 -7.54 26.73
N SER A 617 25.11 -6.22 26.83
CA SER A 617 26.36 -5.63 27.30
C SER A 617 26.63 -5.95 28.77
N TYR A 618 25.61 -5.95 29.65
CA TYR A 618 25.79 -6.39 31.03
C TYR A 618 26.13 -7.87 31.12
N PHE A 619 25.60 -8.73 30.26
CA PHE A 619 25.99 -10.15 30.20
C PHE A 619 27.45 -10.33 29.76
N ARG A 620 27.94 -9.55 28.77
CA ARG A 620 29.37 -9.56 28.38
C ARG A 620 30.28 -9.18 29.53
N MET A 621 29.82 -8.29 30.43
CA MET A 621 30.56 -7.85 31.63
C MET A 621 30.35 -8.78 32.83
N ASN A 622 29.66 -9.89 32.67
CA ASN A 622 29.29 -10.83 33.75
C ASN A 622 28.51 -10.19 34.91
N LYS A 623 27.73 -9.15 34.63
CA LYS A 623 26.91 -8.41 35.61
C LYS A 623 25.43 -8.81 35.49
N VAL A 624 25.14 -10.09 35.70
CA VAL A 624 23.79 -10.69 35.51
C VAL A 624 22.71 -9.94 36.27
N HIS A 625 22.96 -9.62 37.56
CA HIS A 625 22.00 -8.88 38.40
C HIS A 625 21.59 -7.50 37.83
N LYS A 626 22.48 -6.80 37.08
CA LYS A 626 22.12 -5.55 36.44
C LYS A 626 21.27 -5.77 35.19
N ALA A 627 21.49 -6.86 34.48
CA ALA A 627 20.65 -7.27 33.36
C ALA A 627 19.23 -7.62 33.81
N GLU A 628 19.11 -8.36 34.96
CA GLU A 628 17.82 -8.68 35.59
C GLU A 628 17.03 -7.39 35.96
N LYS A 629 17.67 -6.41 36.58
CA LYS A 629 17.03 -5.13 36.89
C LYS A 629 16.55 -4.37 35.65
N LEU A 630 17.26 -4.49 34.53
CA LEU A 630 16.83 -3.89 33.28
C LEU A 630 15.65 -4.64 32.67
N PHE A 631 15.62 -5.95 32.78
CA PHE A 631 14.51 -6.78 32.35
C PHE A 631 13.22 -6.43 33.12
N ASP A 632 13.34 -6.30 34.47
CA ASP A 632 12.23 -5.84 35.30
C ASP A 632 11.76 -4.43 34.93
N SER A 633 12.69 -3.55 34.58
CA SER A 633 12.36 -2.21 34.13
C SER A 633 11.64 -2.21 32.79
N MET A 634 12.06 -3.08 31.86
CA MET A 634 11.42 -3.31 30.58
C MET A 634 9.97 -3.75 30.74
N LEU A 635 9.72 -4.74 31.61
CA LEU A 635 8.37 -5.23 31.92
C LEU A 635 7.51 -4.15 32.59
N ARG A 636 8.05 -3.36 33.53
CA ARG A 636 7.32 -2.24 34.18
C ARG A 636 6.91 -1.15 33.22
N LEU A 637 7.65 -0.95 32.15
CA LEU A 637 7.32 0.00 31.08
C LEU A 637 6.34 -0.57 30.06
N GLY A 638 5.89 -1.82 30.23
CA GLY A 638 4.97 -2.49 29.31
C GLY A 638 5.62 -2.95 28.00
N ILE A 639 6.96 -2.96 27.93
CA ILE A 639 7.70 -3.40 26.74
C ILE A 639 7.83 -4.93 26.82
N GLN A 640 7.26 -5.61 25.81
CA GLN A 640 7.30 -7.07 25.76
C GLN A 640 8.69 -7.57 25.33
N PRO A 641 9.33 -8.47 26.11
CA PRO A 641 10.57 -9.12 25.69
C PRO A 641 10.35 -9.98 24.45
N ASP A 642 11.32 -9.99 23.56
CA ASP A 642 11.32 -10.80 22.34
C ASP A 642 12.16 -12.08 22.48
N ASN A 643 12.18 -12.88 21.42
CA ASN A 643 12.99 -14.12 21.39
C ASN A 643 14.47 -13.87 21.67
N TYR A 644 14.98 -12.69 21.24
CA TYR A 644 16.36 -12.32 21.45
C TYR A 644 16.65 -11.99 22.93
N THR A 645 15.73 -11.27 23.60
CA THR A 645 15.81 -10.96 25.04
C THR A 645 15.87 -12.25 25.85
N TYR A 646 14.89 -13.14 25.68
CA TYR A 646 14.83 -14.42 26.39
C TYR A 646 16.05 -15.30 26.10
N GLY A 647 16.44 -15.42 24.82
CA GLY A 647 17.61 -16.18 24.40
C GLY A 647 18.91 -15.69 25.04
N ALA A 648 19.09 -14.38 25.19
CA ALA A 648 20.25 -13.80 25.87
C ALA A 648 20.31 -14.16 27.37
N PHE A 649 19.14 -14.14 28.06
CA PHE A 649 19.05 -14.55 29.47
C PHE A 649 19.33 -16.02 29.63
N ILE A 650 18.66 -16.89 28.89
CA ILE A 650 18.82 -18.35 28.94
C ILE A 650 20.29 -18.71 28.70
N LYS A 651 20.91 -18.16 27.67
CA LYS A 651 22.34 -18.36 27.37
C LYS A 651 23.26 -17.94 28.51
N SER A 652 22.98 -16.80 29.13
CA SER A 652 23.81 -16.30 30.25
C SER A 652 23.63 -17.13 31.50
N LEU A 653 22.41 -17.53 31.84
CA LEU A 653 22.09 -18.35 32.99
C LEU A 653 22.69 -19.77 32.88
N CYS A 654 22.59 -20.41 31.71
CA CYS A 654 23.24 -21.69 31.43
C CYS A 654 24.76 -21.60 31.60
N LYS A 655 25.39 -20.52 31.07
CA LYS A 655 26.84 -20.29 31.24
C LYS A 655 27.26 -20.09 32.72
N SER A 656 26.37 -19.56 33.54
CA SER A 656 26.62 -19.31 34.97
C SER A 656 26.26 -20.52 35.85
N GLY A 657 25.81 -21.63 35.26
CA GLY A 657 25.37 -22.83 36.00
C GLY A 657 24.02 -22.66 36.72
N ARG A 658 23.26 -21.61 36.47
CA ARG A 658 21.93 -21.33 37.07
C ARG A 658 20.84 -21.99 36.20
N HIS A 659 20.83 -23.34 36.15
CA HIS A 659 19.99 -24.10 35.21
C HIS A 659 18.50 -24.01 35.53
N ASP A 660 18.13 -23.98 36.82
CA ASP A 660 16.72 -23.85 37.22
C ASP A 660 16.10 -22.56 36.77
N GLU A 661 16.82 -21.46 36.92
CA GLU A 661 16.36 -20.15 36.47
C GLU A 661 16.34 -20.03 34.93
N ALA A 662 17.26 -20.71 34.23
CA ALA A 662 17.20 -20.79 32.79
C ALA A 662 15.94 -21.52 32.30
N ARG A 663 15.51 -22.56 33.05
CA ARG A 663 14.26 -23.30 32.77
C ARG A 663 13.03 -22.42 33.01
N GLU A 664 12.98 -21.67 34.11
CA GLU A 664 11.89 -20.73 34.40
C GLU A 664 11.78 -19.67 33.32
N MET A 665 12.90 -19.10 32.86
CA MET A 665 12.94 -18.12 31.80
C MET A 665 12.45 -18.70 30.46
N PHE A 666 12.77 -19.96 30.16
CA PHE A 666 12.28 -20.65 28.96
C PHE A 666 10.77 -20.94 29.02
N LEU A 667 10.24 -21.28 30.21
CA LEU A 667 8.79 -21.43 30.39
C LEU A 667 8.08 -20.07 30.23
N SER A 668 8.64 -19.03 30.84
CA SER A 668 8.13 -17.65 30.69
C SER A 668 8.10 -17.18 29.23
N MET A 669 9.13 -17.51 28.45
CA MET A 669 9.20 -17.25 27.01
C MET A 669 8.01 -17.86 26.26
N LYS A 670 7.69 -19.15 26.56
CA LYS A 670 6.55 -19.85 25.93
C LYS A 670 5.20 -19.27 26.35
N VAL A 671 5.02 -18.96 27.64
CA VAL A 671 3.79 -18.37 28.18
C VAL A 671 3.50 -17.02 27.52
N ASN A 672 4.53 -16.22 27.27
CA ASN A 672 4.41 -14.91 26.61
C ASN A 672 4.32 -15.00 25.07
N GLY A 673 4.09 -16.19 24.50
CA GLY A 673 3.86 -16.40 23.08
C GLY A 673 5.11 -16.30 22.19
N CYS A 674 6.31 -16.25 22.78
CA CYS A 674 7.56 -16.26 22.05
C CYS A 674 7.96 -17.69 21.68
N THR A 675 8.18 -17.95 20.39
CA THR A 675 8.63 -19.27 19.91
C THR A 675 10.14 -19.42 20.06
N PRO A 676 10.66 -20.39 20.86
CA PRO A 676 12.08 -20.60 20.98
C PRO A 676 12.70 -21.02 19.64
N ASP A 677 13.86 -20.48 19.31
CA ASP A 677 14.63 -20.90 18.15
C ASP A 677 15.36 -22.25 18.42
N SER A 678 15.86 -22.87 17.36
CA SER A 678 16.56 -24.16 17.46
C SER A 678 17.79 -24.10 18.38
N TYR A 679 18.46 -22.93 18.42
CA TYR A 679 19.63 -22.72 19.28
C TYR A 679 19.24 -22.68 20.78
N THR A 680 18.20 -21.92 21.12
CA THR A 680 17.69 -21.86 22.51
C THR A 680 17.18 -23.22 22.99
N CYS A 681 16.49 -23.98 22.11
CA CYS A 681 16.08 -25.34 22.42
C CYS A 681 17.28 -26.24 22.66
N SER A 682 18.34 -26.16 21.84
CA SER A 682 19.54 -27.00 22.01
C SER A 682 20.31 -26.68 23.30
N LEU A 683 20.37 -25.40 23.69
CA LEU A 683 20.99 -24.98 24.96
C LEU A 683 20.27 -25.59 26.17
N ILE A 684 18.95 -25.52 26.18
CA ILE A 684 18.14 -26.08 27.25
C ILE A 684 18.31 -27.62 27.31
N ASN A 685 18.24 -28.31 26.16
CA ASN A 685 18.41 -29.77 26.10
C ASN A 685 19.83 -30.27 26.47
N ALA A 686 20.87 -29.45 26.25
CA ALA A 686 22.25 -29.81 26.55
C ALA A 686 22.63 -29.58 28.02
N HIS A 687 21.89 -28.78 28.78
CA HIS A 687 22.24 -28.39 30.16
C HIS A 687 21.16 -28.76 31.18
N ILE A 688 20.07 -29.37 30.74
CA ILE A 688 18.96 -29.89 31.56
C ILE A 688 18.70 -31.35 31.24
#